data_d0228b6c0a02780b17fcf4bdbb6d0b8b
#
_entry.id   d0228b6c0a02780b17fcf4bdbb6d0b8b
#
_cell.length_a   1.000
_cell.length_b   1.000
_cell.length_c   1.000
_cell.angle_alpha   90.00
_cell.angle_beta   90.00
_cell.angle_gamma   90.00
#
_symmetry.space_group_name_H-M   'P 1'
#
loop_
_entity.id
_entity.type
_entity.pdbx_description
1 polymer ?
#
loop_
_entity_poly.entity_id
_entity_poly.type
_entity_poly.pdbx_seq_one_letter_code
_entity_poly.pdbx_strand_id
1 'polypeptide(L)'
;MIALVLCHFALAACAGPLVHRLGSRAFVVLALPPAATTVWAFTLWTSAADGRADTWSWNWIPAYDVSVDLRLDALAELMVLLAAGVGTLVLLYCASYFADDTPQLGRFAGNLLAFAGAMLALVLADDLITLYVFWELTTVFSYLLIGHTSEKKQNRRSALQALTVTTFGGLAMLVGFLIVGRAAGTYRISEIVADPPTASVAVQVAVALVLAGALSKSAVWPFSLWLPNAMAAPSPVSAYLHAAAMVKAGVYLVARLAPAFADVPLWRPVVLVLGAATMLLGGWRALRLHDLKLVLAYGTVSQLGFLTLLAGDGTRDAALAAAVMILAHALFKAPLFLVIGIVDHATGTRDLRRLSGVGRSLPLVCAVGVLAAASMAAFPPMLGFAAKEAAFEALLHGDTADLWTLAAGVAGSALTTAYTLRFVWGAFFRKPDVADTPVHRVSAAFLAPPAVLAVTGLVLGPGVGWTDHLFDQYADEFPATAYPYHLALWHGFGTALLLSALAWAGGALLFAARTPVRTLSRRIAWPTADSVFGHLLLGLERLALQITGLVQRGSLSVYLATTLLVLIAGQLAVLVTDRPWDDATAPRLWDSPLQGALAVLTSAAALLCLTVSRRMKAVVLAGLTGYGTALLFVVQGAPDLALTQFCVETVSMIVFVLVLRRMPVHFQESVSSWRRAVRIPVALAAAATSGVAVWVSAAARTAEPAGAAMVEEAASHGLKDVVATILVDLRAWDTMGESAVLAAAAVGVTSLIYLHRRSEQPPASGGEPPGRTAPAAVVPVGVPTLKASPAPGTAWSLSRDSEGLTGLPQGDEGAPERDWLAASSTLAPEHRSLVFEVVARLLFHPVLVLSVYLLFCAENMPGGGFVAGLVGSVALITRYLAGGRFELAEAAPLSPGLITGMGLFLSTGVALLGLFDGTVLHAWTYHGHLPVLGDYHLGTSVLFDCGVYLLVLGVVLDIVRALGAKIDRQIERAAAPRHHGPAEAGGGAR
;
A
#
# COMPACT_ATOMS: atom_id res chain seq x y z
N MET A 1 23.04 0.59 16.85
CA MET A 1 22.18 -0.01 15.83
C MET A 1 21.08 0.93 15.38
N ILE A 2 20.09 1.25 16.20
CA ILE A 2 18.92 2.05 15.80
C ILE A 2 19.27 3.44 15.23
N ALA A 3 20.25 4.13 15.81
CA ALA A 3 20.70 5.42 15.33
C ALA A 3 21.22 5.38 13.88
N LEU A 4 21.92 4.31 13.49
CA LEU A 4 22.38 4.11 12.12
C LEU A 4 21.20 3.89 11.18
N VAL A 5 20.21 3.08 11.56
CA VAL A 5 18.98 2.87 10.78
C VAL A 5 18.25 4.20 10.58
N LEU A 6 18.03 4.96 11.65
CA LEU A 6 17.36 6.26 11.58
C LEU A 6 18.12 7.28 10.74
N CYS A 7 19.46 7.26 10.78
CA CYS A 7 20.30 8.13 9.96
C CYS A 7 20.09 7.88 8.45
N HIS A 8 19.94 6.61 8.03
CA HIS A 8 19.63 6.29 6.64
C HIS A 8 18.29 6.91 6.20
N PHE A 9 17.24 6.76 7.00
CA PHE A 9 15.92 7.31 6.66
C PHE A 9 15.90 8.84 6.72
N ALA A 10 16.54 9.45 7.73
CA ALA A 10 16.61 10.90 7.86
C ALA A 10 17.33 11.54 6.66
N LEU A 11 18.48 10.98 6.28
CA LEU A 11 19.22 11.50 5.13
C LEU A 11 18.51 11.18 3.80
N ALA A 12 17.81 10.04 3.69
CA ALA A 12 16.98 9.70 2.54
C ALA A 12 15.84 10.72 2.35
N ALA A 13 15.21 11.17 3.41
CA ALA A 13 14.19 12.23 3.35
C ALA A 13 14.77 13.56 2.86
N CYS A 14 16.03 13.86 3.19
CA CYS A 14 16.76 15.05 2.74
C CYS A 14 17.35 14.90 1.31
N ALA A 15 17.24 13.75 0.67
CA ALA A 15 17.90 13.52 -0.63
C ALA A 15 17.40 14.44 -1.74
N GLY A 16 16.12 14.79 -1.76
CA GLY A 16 15.55 15.71 -2.76
C GLY A 16 16.22 17.09 -2.75
N PRO A 17 16.19 17.83 -1.64
CA PRO A 17 16.89 19.10 -1.49
C PRO A 17 18.41 19.01 -1.74
N LEU A 18 19.03 17.91 -1.30
CA LEU A 18 20.46 17.70 -1.47
C LEU A 18 20.85 17.54 -2.96
N VAL A 19 20.10 16.72 -3.70
CA VAL A 19 20.30 16.54 -5.15
C VAL A 19 20.00 17.83 -5.90
N HIS A 20 19.01 18.60 -5.49
CA HIS A 20 18.71 19.88 -6.12
C HIS A 20 19.90 20.88 -6.01
N ARG A 21 20.67 20.83 -4.90
CA ARG A 21 21.82 21.72 -4.69
C ARG A 21 23.13 21.19 -5.26
N LEU A 22 23.39 19.89 -5.19
CA LEU A 22 24.68 19.27 -5.50
C LEU A 22 24.66 18.44 -6.79
N GLY A 23 23.52 18.29 -7.46
CA GLY A 23 23.37 17.39 -8.60
C GLY A 23 23.69 15.94 -8.26
N SER A 24 24.35 15.24 -9.17
CA SER A 24 24.78 13.85 -8.99
C SER A 24 25.83 13.67 -7.88
N ARG A 25 26.57 14.72 -7.51
CA ARG A 25 27.54 14.70 -6.39
C ARG A 25 26.86 14.45 -5.03
N ALA A 26 25.56 14.70 -4.90
CA ALA A 26 24.80 14.39 -3.71
C ALA A 26 24.93 12.92 -3.29
N PHE A 27 25.10 11.99 -4.24
CA PHE A 27 25.29 10.57 -3.94
C PHE A 27 26.52 10.27 -3.09
N VAL A 28 27.57 11.12 -3.14
CA VAL A 28 28.75 10.98 -2.28
C VAL A 28 28.40 11.26 -0.82
N VAL A 29 27.54 12.26 -0.56
CA VAL A 29 27.05 12.55 0.78
C VAL A 29 26.07 11.47 1.25
N LEU A 30 25.21 11.01 0.36
CA LEU A 30 24.25 9.93 0.65
C LEU A 30 24.94 8.57 0.90
N ALA A 31 26.19 8.40 0.49
CA ALA A 31 27.00 7.22 0.80
C ALA A 31 27.56 7.20 2.23
N LEU A 32 27.49 8.32 2.98
CA LEU A 32 28.06 8.42 4.33
C LEU A 32 27.39 7.50 5.36
N PRO A 33 26.04 7.40 5.46
CA PRO A 33 25.41 6.49 6.41
C PRO A 33 25.78 5.01 6.18
N PRO A 34 25.69 4.44 4.98
CA PRO A 34 26.11 3.06 4.79
C PRO A 34 27.63 2.87 4.95
N ALA A 35 28.46 3.88 4.61
CA ALA A 35 29.90 3.83 4.90
C ALA A 35 30.18 3.79 6.39
N ALA A 36 29.53 4.66 7.17
CA ALA A 36 29.63 4.66 8.64
C ALA A 36 29.15 3.33 9.23
N THR A 37 28.07 2.76 8.70
CA THR A 37 27.58 1.44 9.11
C THR A 37 28.59 0.34 8.79
N THR A 38 29.25 0.39 7.64
CA THR A 38 30.30 -0.56 7.28
C THR A 38 31.49 -0.49 8.25
N VAL A 39 31.93 0.73 8.57
CA VAL A 39 33.02 0.94 9.56
C VAL A 39 32.61 0.45 10.94
N TRP A 40 31.39 0.78 11.37
CA TRP A 40 30.85 0.32 12.64
C TRP A 40 30.83 -1.22 12.73
N ALA A 41 30.33 -1.89 11.70
CA ALA A 41 30.31 -3.35 11.65
C ALA A 41 31.73 -3.92 11.75
N PHE A 42 32.70 -3.40 10.99
CA PHE A 42 34.09 -3.82 11.12
C PHE A 42 34.69 -3.63 12.54
N THR A 43 34.23 -2.64 13.31
CA THR A 43 34.70 -2.48 14.70
C THR A 43 34.19 -3.57 15.64
N LEU A 44 33.09 -4.23 15.29
CA LEU A 44 32.46 -5.30 16.05
C LEU A 44 32.81 -6.71 15.55
N TRP A 45 33.59 -6.80 14.46
CA TRP A 45 33.96 -8.07 13.82
C TRP A 45 34.52 -9.10 14.81
N THR A 46 35.45 -8.70 15.67
CA THR A 46 36.06 -9.61 16.66
C THR A 46 35.02 -10.06 17.71
N SER A 47 34.12 -9.17 18.14
CA SER A 47 33.06 -9.52 19.08
C SER A 47 32.09 -10.53 18.49
N ALA A 48 31.68 -10.33 17.24
CA ALA A 48 30.80 -11.25 16.52
C ALA A 48 31.50 -12.61 16.25
N ALA A 49 32.79 -12.59 15.92
CA ALA A 49 33.60 -13.79 15.76
C ALA A 49 33.84 -14.55 17.09
N ASP A 50 33.80 -13.86 18.24
CA ASP A 50 33.84 -14.47 19.57
C ASP A 50 32.46 -14.96 20.07
N GLY A 51 31.45 -14.92 19.24
CA GLY A 51 30.08 -15.35 19.56
C GLY A 51 29.28 -14.38 20.44
N ARG A 52 29.75 -13.14 20.61
CA ARG A 52 29.06 -12.11 21.38
C ARG A 52 28.12 -11.35 20.47
N ALA A 53 26.82 -11.48 20.72
CA ALA A 53 25.83 -10.69 20.02
C ALA A 53 25.62 -9.33 20.72
N ASP A 54 25.67 -8.24 19.96
CA ASP A 54 25.21 -6.92 20.42
C ASP A 54 23.70 -6.81 20.21
N THR A 55 22.95 -6.37 21.24
CA THR A 55 21.50 -6.34 21.23
C THR A 55 20.97 -4.97 21.61
N TRP A 56 19.82 -4.59 21.04
CA TRP A 56 19.05 -3.40 21.37
C TRP A 56 17.57 -3.72 21.28
N SER A 57 16.77 -3.29 22.28
CA SER A 57 15.36 -3.59 22.39
C SER A 57 14.55 -2.34 22.75
N TRP A 58 13.35 -2.24 22.17
CA TRP A 58 12.37 -1.23 22.49
C TRP A 58 10.97 -1.84 22.40
N ASN A 59 10.19 -1.77 23.50
CA ASN A 59 8.82 -2.28 23.52
C ASN A 59 7.94 -1.37 22.69
N TRP A 60 7.43 -1.90 21.57
CA TRP A 60 6.57 -1.16 20.65
C TRP A 60 5.10 -1.30 21.02
N ILE A 61 4.58 -2.53 21.16
CA ILE A 61 3.19 -2.80 21.52
C ILE A 61 3.15 -3.79 22.68
N PRO A 62 3.27 -3.30 23.93
CA PRO A 62 3.39 -4.16 25.10
C PRO A 62 2.20 -5.12 25.30
N ALA A 63 0.98 -4.69 24.91
CA ALA A 63 -0.23 -5.50 25.04
C ALA A 63 -0.20 -6.81 24.22
N TYR A 64 0.64 -6.90 23.20
CA TYR A 64 0.79 -8.07 22.34
C TYR A 64 2.20 -8.67 22.39
N ASP A 65 3.02 -8.23 23.34
CA ASP A 65 4.42 -8.64 23.48
C ASP A 65 5.25 -8.43 22.20
N VAL A 66 4.95 -7.36 21.44
CA VAL A 66 5.65 -6.99 20.22
C VAL A 66 6.66 -5.91 20.53
N SER A 67 7.94 -6.24 20.29
CA SER A 67 9.08 -5.34 20.51
C SER A 67 9.85 -5.12 19.22
N VAL A 68 10.57 -4.01 19.15
CA VAL A 68 11.58 -3.78 18.11
C VAL A 68 12.91 -4.23 18.65
N ASP A 69 13.24 -5.48 18.36
CA ASP A 69 14.48 -6.10 18.83
C ASP A 69 15.49 -6.16 17.68
N LEU A 70 16.68 -5.63 17.93
CA LEU A 70 17.79 -5.65 16.98
C LEU A 70 18.95 -6.43 17.58
N ARG A 71 19.54 -7.32 16.81
CA ARG A 71 20.64 -8.19 17.18
C ARG A 71 21.70 -8.22 16.07
N LEU A 72 22.93 -8.05 16.46
CA LEU A 72 24.10 -8.22 15.60
C LEU A 72 24.88 -9.46 16.06
N ASP A 73 24.69 -10.56 15.35
CA ASP A 73 25.45 -11.81 15.48
C ASP A 73 26.25 -12.08 14.21
N ALA A 74 26.90 -13.23 14.10
CA ALA A 74 27.77 -13.55 12.97
C ALA A 74 27.08 -13.51 11.60
N LEU A 75 25.84 -14.02 11.49
CA LEU A 75 25.09 -14.00 10.24
C LEU A 75 24.58 -12.58 9.92
N ALA A 76 24.12 -11.84 10.93
CA ALA A 76 23.72 -10.44 10.76
C ALA A 76 24.91 -9.57 10.37
N GLU A 77 26.08 -9.77 10.97
CA GLU A 77 27.33 -9.07 10.65
C GLU A 77 27.71 -9.23 9.18
N LEU A 78 27.71 -10.46 8.67
CA LEU A 78 27.93 -10.73 7.24
C LEU A 78 26.96 -9.93 6.37
N MET A 79 25.68 -9.96 6.71
CA MET A 79 24.65 -9.30 5.89
C MET A 79 24.69 -7.78 6.00
N VAL A 80 25.04 -7.22 7.17
CA VAL A 80 25.25 -5.78 7.36
C VAL A 80 26.43 -5.30 6.51
N LEU A 81 27.57 -6.00 6.54
CA LEU A 81 28.73 -5.67 5.72
C LEU A 81 28.40 -5.71 4.23
N LEU A 82 27.57 -6.67 3.78
CA LEU A 82 27.14 -6.73 2.39
C LEU A 82 26.16 -5.60 2.04
N ALA A 83 25.15 -5.38 2.87
CA ALA A 83 24.14 -4.35 2.59
C ALA A 83 24.75 -2.95 2.64
N ALA A 84 25.54 -2.63 3.65
CA ALA A 84 26.15 -1.32 3.82
C ALA A 84 27.38 -1.12 2.92
N GLY A 85 28.29 -2.10 2.86
CA GLY A 85 29.53 -1.98 2.08
C GLY A 85 29.29 -1.90 0.57
N VAL A 86 28.48 -2.82 0.03
CA VAL A 86 28.11 -2.75 -1.39
C VAL A 86 27.20 -1.53 -1.65
N GLY A 87 26.31 -1.19 -0.71
CA GLY A 87 25.44 0.00 -0.79
C GLY A 87 26.25 1.29 -0.93
N THR A 88 27.31 1.44 -0.12
CA THR A 88 28.25 2.57 -0.21
C THR A 88 28.86 2.67 -1.61
N LEU A 89 29.41 1.57 -2.12
CA LEU A 89 30.06 1.55 -3.44
C LEU A 89 29.06 1.81 -4.58
N VAL A 90 27.85 1.32 -4.46
CA VAL A 90 26.80 1.58 -5.45
C VAL A 90 26.35 3.05 -5.43
N LEU A 91 26.22 3.68 -4.26
CA LEU A 91 25.93 5.10 -4.17
C LEU A 91 27.07 5.94 -4.78
N LEU A 92 28.33 5.62 -4.50
CA LEU A 92 29.48 6.26 -5.14
C LEU A 92 29.49 6.08 -6.65
N TYR A 93 29.11 4.89 -7.15
CA TYR A 93 28.94 4.63 -8.57
C TYR A 93 27.83 5.49 -9.20
N CYS A 94 26.72 5.72 -8.51
CA CYS A 94 25.62 6.56 -8.98
C CYS A 94 26.05 7.99 -9.26
N ALA A 95 27.02 8.53 -8.52
CA ALA A 95 27.56 9.87 -8.74
C ALA A 95 28.20 10.05 -10.14
N SER A 96 28.68 8.95 -10.76
CA SER A 96 29.24 8.97 -12.11
C SER A 96 28.31 8.37 -13.16
N TYR A 97 27.25 7.67 -12.74
CA TYR A 97 26.30 7.02 -13.63
C TYR A 97 25.20 7.95 -14.13
N PHE A 98 24.69 8.85 -13.28
CA PHE A 98 23.61 9.76 -13.63
C PHE A 98 24.14 11.13 -14.05
N ALA A 99 23.48 11.71 -15.04
CA ALA A 99 23.67 13.13 -15.38
C ALA A 99 22.86 14.01 -14.41
N ASP A 100 23.31 15.24 -14.19
CA ASP A 100 22.70 16.18 -13.21
C ASP A 100 21.26 16.57 -13.61
N ASP A 101 20.90 16.51 -14.87
CA ASP A 101 19.58 16.82 -15.45
C ASP A 101 18.64 15.61 -15.49
N THR A 102 19.04 14.45 -14.91
CA THR A 102 18.20 13.25 -14.88
C THR A 102 16.88 13.53 -14.15
N PRO A 103 15.72 13.28 -14.78
CA PRO A 103 14.41 13.53 -14.15
C PRO A 103 14.23 12.74 -12.86
N GLN A 104 13.69 13.38 -11.83
CA GLN A 104 13.39 12.78 -10.53
C GLN A 104 14.59 12.13 -9.81
N LEU A 105 15.82 12.60 -10.07
CA LEU A 105 17.04 12.05 -9.48
C LEU A 105 17.03 12.08 -7.94
N GLY A 106 16.49 13.13 -7.33
CA GLY A 106 16.37 13.25 -5.87
C GLY A 106 15.46 12.17 -5.27
N ARG A 107 14.34 11.86 -5.93
CA ARG A 107 13.45 10.75 -5.52
C ARG A 107 14.14 9.40 -5.65
N PHE A 108 14.90 9.19 -6.73
CA PHE A 108 15.67 7.97 -6.92
C PHE A 108 16.71 7.79 -5.81
N ALA A 109 17.47 8.84 -5.52
CA ALA A 109 18.53 8.85 -4.52
C ALA A 109 17.97 8.56 -3.10
N GLY A 110 16.85 9.23 -2.74
CA GLY A 110 16.17 8.99 -1.48
C GLY A 110 15.65 7.56 -1.33
N ASN A 111 14.99 7.03 -2.36
CA ASN A 111 14.50 5.65 -2.35
C ASN A 111 15.64 4.61 -2.27
N LEU A 112 16.78 4.88 -2.91
CA LEU A 112 17.93 3.97 -2.86
C LEU A 112 18.57 3.92 -1.46
N LEU A 113 18.71 5.08 -0.80
CA LEU A 113 19.24 5.14 0.56
C LEU A 113 18.22 4.61 1.58
N ALA A 114 16.94 4.91 1.42
CA ALA A 114 15.88 4.37 2.28
C ALA A 114 15.79 2.83 2.17
N PHE A 115 15.97 2.30 0.97
CA PHE A 115 16.10 0.86 0.75
C PHE A 115 17.30 0.27 1.52
N ALA A 116 18.44 0.96 1.54
CA ALA A 116 19.63 0.53 2.30
C ALA A 116 19.31 0.50 3.81
N GLY A 117 18.63 1.52 4.33
CA GLY A 117 18.20 1.58 5.74
C GLY A 117 17.19 0.48 6.10
N ALA A 118 16.22 0.22 5.22
CA ALA A 118 15.26 -0.86 5.42
C ALA A 118 15.92 -2.25 5.39
N MET A 119 16.90 -2.45 4.51
CA MET A 119 17.65 -3.70 4.45
C MET A 119 18.55 -3.89 5.67
N LEU A 120 19.17 -2.81 6.16
CA LEU A 120 19.96 -2.83 7.41
C LEU A 120 19.09 -3.24 8.60
N ALA A 121 17.93 -2.62 8.76
CA ALA A 121 17.02 -2.94 9.85
C ALA A 121 16.45 -4.38 9.74
N LEU A 122 16.20 -4.87 8.51
CA LEU A 122 15.75 -6.23 8.26
C LEU A 122 16.76 -7.28 8.76
N VAL A 123 18.05 -7.10 8.43
CA VAL A 123 19.08 -8.09 8.77
C VAL A 123 19.50 -8.01 10.24
N LEU A 124 19.21 -6.90 10.91
CA LEU A 124 19.40 -6.74 12.35
C LEU A 124 18.20 -7.18 13.18
N ALA A 125 17.01 -7.38 12.57
CA ALA A 125 15.81 -7.71 13.31
C ALA A 125 15.90 -9.08 13.97
N ASP A 126 15.66 -9.13 15.30
CA ASP A 126 15.56 -10.34 16.11
C ASP A 126 14.11 -10.66 16.51
N ASP A 127 13.14 -9.93 15.98
CA ASP A 127 11.71 -10.17 16.16
C ASP A 127 11.04 -10.41 14.81
N LEU A 128 10.15 -11.40 14.70
CA LEU A 128 9.48 -11.80 13.45
C LEU A 128 8.61 -10.69 12.86
N ILE A 129 7.94 -9.89 13.72
CA ILE A 129 7.06 -8.80 13.28
C ILE A 129 7.90 -7.61 12.82
N THR A 130 8.96 -7.28 13.56
CA THR A 130 9.93 -6.25 13.17
C THR A 130 10.60 -6.62 11.84
N LEU A 131 11.02 -7.87 11.67
CA LEU A 131 11.56 -8.38 10.40
C LEU A 131 10.56 -8.21 9.27
N TYR A 132 9.28 -8.55 9.50
CA TYR A 132 8.22 -8.41 8.49
C TYR A 132 7.99 -6.95 8.08
N VAL A 133 7.95 -6.02 9.02
CA VAL A 133 7.78 -4.59 8.73
C VAL A 133 8.88 -4.10 7.77
N PHE A 134 10.13 -4.39 8.08
CA PHE A 134 11.26 -3.99 7.22
C PHE A 134 11.33 -4.82 5.93
N TRP A 135 10.83 -6.06 5.93
CA TRP A 135 10.66 -6.86 4.73
C TRP A 135 9.73 -6.18 3.73
N GLU A 136 8.55 -5.76 4.16
CA GLU A 136 7.61 -5.06 3.28
C GLU A 136 8.13 -3.66 2.89
N LEU A 137 8.83 -2.98 3.77
CA LEU A 137 9.45 -1.70 3.43
C LEU A 137 10.50 -1.84 2.32
N THR A 138 11.31 -2.93 2.33
CA THR A 138 12.19 -3.24 1.20
C THR A 138 11.42 -3.54 -0.09
N THR A 139 10.25 -4.14 0.00
CA THR A 139 9.36 -4.40 -1.16
C THR A 139 8.86 -3.08 -1.76
N VAL A 140 8.41 -2.15 -0.93
CA VAL A 140 7.94 -0.82 -1.37
C VAL A 140 9.06 -0.04 -2.06
N PHE A 141 10.24 0.07 -1.44
CA PHE A 141 11.33 0.81 -2.05
C PHE A 141 11.85 0.15 -3.34
N SER A 142 11.87 -1.18 -3.41
CA SER A 142 12.24 -1.88 -4.63
C SER A 142 11.26 -1.61 -5.78
N TYR A 143 9.96 -1.59 -5.50
CA TYR A 143 8.92 -1.21 -6.46
C TYR A 143 9.16 0.21 -7.01
N LEU A 144 9.42 1.17 -6.13
CA LEU A 144 9.69 2.56 -6.51
C LEU A 144 10.98 2.70 -7.33
N LEU A 145 12.01 1.91 -7.04
CA LEU A 145 13.29 1.90 -7.75
C LEU A 145 13.17 1.23 -9.13
N ILE A 146 12.49 0.09 -9.24
CA ILE A 146 12.24 -0.60 -10.52
C ILE A 146 11.37 0.27 -11.42
N GLY A 147 10.36 0.92 -10.85
CA GLY A 147 9.42 1.80 -11.53
C GLY A 147 9.91 3.22 -11.76
N HIS A 148 11.18 3.55 -11.47
CA HIS A 148 11.71 4.92 -11.56
C HIS A 148 11.37 5.62 -12.87
N THR A 149 11.60 4.98 -14.01
CA THR A 149 11.23 5.50 -15.34
C THR A 149 9.78 5.09 -15.66
N SER A 150 8.82 5.66 -14.92
CA SER A 150 7.40 5.30 -14.98
C SER A 150 6.71 5.64 -16.32
N GLU A 151 7.30 6.47 -17.17
CA GLU A 151 6.80 6.79 -18.50
C GLU A 151 6.71 5.55 -19.40
N LYS A 152 7.66 4.62 -19.26
CA LYS A 152 7.69 3.38 -20.05
C LYS A 152 6.71 2.36 -19.46
N LYS A 153 5.69 1.95 -20.25
CA LYS A 153 4.68 0.93 -19.85
C LYS A 153 5.31 -0.37 -19.36
N GLN A 154 6.44 -0.79 -19.98
CA GLN A 154 7.15 -2.00 -19.59
C GLN A 154 7.72 -1.90 -18.17
N ASN A 155 8.31 -0.75 -17.79
CA ASN A 155 8.89 -0.56 -16.45
C ASN A 155 7.80 -0.60 -15.37
N ARG A 156 6.65 0.06 -15.63
CA ARG A 156 5.50 -0.01 -14.71
C ARG A 156 5.00 -1.45 -14.52
N ARG A 157 4.86 -2.20 -15.62
CA ARG A 157 4.45 -3.61 -15.58
C ARG A 157 5.44 -4.46 -14.80
N SER A 158 6.74 -4.27 -15.03
CA SER A 158 7.81 -5.00 -14.33
C SER A 158 7.83 -4.69 -12.84
N ALA A 159 7.69 -3.42 -12.47
CA ALA A 159 7.61 -3.00 -11.07
C ALA A 159 6.38 -3.60 -10.36
N LEU A 160 5.21 -3.51 -10.99
CA LEU A 160 3.97 -4.08 -10.45
C LEU A 160 4.07 -5.60 -10.30
N GLN A 161 4.68 -6.30 -11.25
CA GLN A 161 4.89 -7.74 -11.19
C GLN A 161 5.80 -8.12 -10.00
N ALA A 162 6.90 -7.39 -9.82
CA ALA A 162 7.79 -7.60 -8.68
C ALA A 162 7.05 -7.36 -7.36
N LEU A 163 6.31 -6.25 -7.24
CA LEU A 163 5.49 -5.95 -6.08
C LEU A 163 4.48 -7.08 -5.79
N THR A 164 3.67 -7.45 -6.77
CA THR A 164 2.61 -8.46 -6.59
C THR A 164 3.16 -9.80 -6.11
N VAL A 165 4.26 -10.28 -6.72
CA VAL A 165 4.85 -11.59 -6.37
C VAL A 165 5.47 -11.55 -4.97
N THR A 166 6.20 -10.49 -4.64
CA THR A 166 6.91 -10.40 -3.35
C THR A 166 5.97 -10.07 -2.19
N THR A 167 4.93 -9.24 -2.40
CA THR A 167 3.92 -8.96 -1.38
C THR A 167 3.01 -10.19 -1.14
N PHE A 168 2.63 -10.92 -2.19
CA PHE A 168 1.88 -12.17 -2.01
C PHE A 168 2.64 -13.16 -1.11
N GLY A 169 3.95 -13.35 -1.37
CA GLY A 169 4.80 -14.18 -0.52
C GLY A 169 4.97 -13.58 0.88
N GLY A 170 5.11 -12.27 1.01
CA GLY A 170 5.24 -11.58 2.29
C GLY A 170 4.00 -11.73 3.18
N LEU A 171 2.80 -11.59 2.60
CA LEU A 171 1.55 -11.80 3.33
C LEU A 171 1.39 -13.27 3.79
N ALA A 172 1.76 -14.23 2.94
CA ALA A 172 1.78 -15.64 3.35
C ALA A 172 2.74 -15.85 4.53
N MET A 173 3.95 -15.27 4.45
CA MET A 173 4.97 -15.32 5.50
C MET A 173 4.47 -14.70 6.82
N LEU A 174 3.75 -13.59 6.78
CA LEU A 174 3.17 -12.98 7.98
C LEU A 174 2.26 -13.96 8.71
N VAL A 175 1.37 -14.64 7.98
CA VAL A 175 0.50 -15.67 8.58
C VAL A 175 1.35 -16.79 9.19
N GLY A 176 2.41 -17.21 8.49
CA GLY A 176 3.37 -18.19 9.01
C GLY A 176 4.05 -17.72 10.30
N PHE A 177 4.50 -16.46 10.36
CA PHE A 177 5.12 -15.88 11.55
C PHE A 177 4.17 -15.82 12.75
N LEU A 178 2.91 -15.43 12.53
CA LEU A 178 1.90 -15.42 13.60
C LEU A 178 1.65 -16.83 14.16
N ILE A 179 1.60 -17.86 13.32
CA ILE A 179 1.43 -19.24 13.76
C ILE A 179 2.67 -19.74 14.51
N VAL A 180 3.88 -19.45 14.00
CA VAL A 180 5.15 -19.82 14.67
C VAL A 180 5.25 -19.14 16.03
N GLY A 181 5.06 -17.82 16.08
CA GLY A 181 5.14 -17.05 17.34
C GLY A 181 4.16 -17.54 18.39
N ARG A 182 2.91 -17.85 17.97
CA ARG A 182 1.93 -18.45 18.88
C ARG A 182 2.34 -19.85 19.35
N ALA A 183 2.93 -20.66 18.48
CA ALA A 183 3.36 -22.02 18.83
C ALA A 183 4.59 -22.04 19.75
N ALA A 184 5.50 -21.09 19.56
CA ALA A 184 6.71 -20.90 20.38
C ALA A 184 6.45 -20.11 21.67
N GLY A 185 5.36 -19.34 21.76
CA GLY A 185 5.10 -18.43 22.87
C GLY A 185 5.91 -17.14 22.84
N THR A 186 6.65 -16.88 21.77
CA THR A 186 7.49 -15.69 21.57
C THR A 186 7.62 -15.35 20.10
N TYR A 187 7.82 -14.07 19.77
CA TYR A 187 8.15 -13.60 18.43
C TYR A 187 9.66 -13.37 18.24
N ARG A 188 10.48 -13.51 19.28
CA ARG A 188 11.93 -13.35 19.18
C ARG A 188 12.57 -14.52 18.46
N ILE A 189 13.29 -14.21 17.38
CA ILE A 189 13.92 -15.22 16.52
C ILE A 189 14.98 -16.01 17.29
N SER A 190 15.80 -15.33 18.09
CA SER A 190 16.83 -15.97 18.90
C SER A 190 16.28 -16.97 19.92
N GLU A 191 15.13 -16.68 20.52
CA GLU A 191 14.45 -17.59 21.45
C GLU A 191 13.83 -18.78 20.70
N ILE A 192 13.21 -18.53 19.54
CA ILE A 192 12.63 -19.58 18.68
C ILE A 192 13.70 -20.55 18.16
N VAL A 193 14.91 -20.04 17.86
CA VAL A 193 16.04 -20.86 17.43
C VAL A 193 16.59 -21.68 18.58
N ALA A 194 16.63 -21.10 19.79
CA ALA A 194 17.13 -21.81 20.98
C ALA A 194 16.17 -22.91 21.48
N ASP A 195 14.85 -22.70 21.37
CA ASP A 195 13.81 -23.68 21.77
C ASP A 195 12.73 -23.77 20.67
N PRO A 196 12.97 -24.55 19.61
CA PRO A 196 12.05 -24.64 18.48
C PRO A 196 10.71 -25.28 18.85
N PRO A 197 9.57 -24.77 18.35
CA PRO A 197 8.28 -25.36 18.60
C PRO A 197 8.17 -26.75 17.96
N THR A 198 7.44 -27.66 18.62
CA THR A 198 7.24 -29.05 18.13
C THR A 198 6.61 -29.06 16.74
N ALA A 199 7.06 -30.02 15.89
CA ALA A 199 6.65 -30.13 14.47
C ALA A 199 5.18 -30.60 14.30
N SER A 200 4.22 -29.85 14.84
CA SER A 200 2.78 -30.06 14.65
C SER A 200 2.35 -29.71 13.22
N VAL A 201 1.14 -30.13 12.83
CA VAL A 201 0.56 -29.78 11.51
C VAL A 201 0.51 -28.25 11.33
N ALA A 202 0.17 -27.50 12.37
CA ALA A 202 0.14 -26.05 12.33
C ALA A 202 1.54 -25.47 12.04
N VAL A 203 2.59 -25.97 12.69
CA VAL A 203 3.98 -25.56 12.46
C VAL A 203 4.42 -25.94 11.03
N GLN A 204 4.06 -27.11 10.51
CA GLN A 204 4.36 -27.47 9.12
C GLN A 204 3.69 -26.51 8.12
N VAL A 205 2.44 -26.14 8.33
CA VAL A 205 1.74 -25.13 7.51
C VAL A 205 2.44 -23.77 7.63
N ALA A 206 2.82 -23.35 8.84
CA ALA A 206 3.53 -22.11 9.07
C ALA A 206 4.87 -22.07 8.33
N VAL A 207 5.65 -23.14 8.42
CA VAL A 207 6.92 -23.33 7.69
C VAL A 207 6.72 -23.22 6.18
N ALA A 208 5.68 -23.87 5.62
CA ALA A 208 5.35 -23.73 4.20
C ALA A 208 5.07 -22.29 3.79
N LEU A 209 4.32 -21.55 4.62
CA LEU A 209 3.98 -20.14 4.38
C LEU A 209 5.21 -19.23 4.50
N VAL A 210 6.07 -19.47 5.49
CA VAL A 210 7.35 -18.74 5.65
C VAL A 210 8.26 -19.00 4.46
N LEU A 211 8.41 -20.26 4.04
CA LEU A 211 9.20 -20.59 2.85
C LEU A 211 8.62 -19.95 1.59
N ALA A 212 7.29 -19.88 1.42
CA ALA A 212 6.69 -19.18 0.29
C ALA A 212 7.12 -17.70 0.24
N GLY A 213 7.19 -17.02 1.39
CA GLY A 213 7.72 -15.67 1.50
C GLY A 213 9.20 -15.56 1.13
N ALA A 214 10.04 -16.39 1.74
CA ALA A 214 11.48 -16.40 1.50
C ALA A 214 11.81 -16.69 0.02
N LEU A 215 11.19 -17.73 -0.56
CA LEU A 215 11.39 -18.14 -1.95
C LEU A 215 10.89 -17.10 -2.95
N SER A 216 9.78 -16.41 -2.64
CA SER A 216 9.26 -15.33 -3.50
C SER A 216 10.23 -14.15 -3.58
N LYS A 217 10.79 -13.72 -2.46
CA LYS A 217 11.77 -12.62 -2.37
C LYS A 217 13.09 -12.98 -3.03
N SER A 218 13.55 -14.24 -2.88
CA SER A 218 14.77 -14.73 -3.50
C SER A 218 14.61 -15.19 -4.95
N ALA A 219 13.46 -14.95 -5.55
CA ALA A 219 13.16 -15.32 -6.94
C ALA A 219 13.46 -16.80 -7.24
N VAL A 220 13.17 -17.69 -6.30
CA VAL A 220 13.24 -19.14 -6.46
C VAL A 220 12.00 -19.61 -7.22
N TRP A 221 12.17 -20.60 -8.11
CA TRP A 221 11.05 -21.16 -8.86
C TRP A 221 9.96 -21.72 -7.91
N PRO A 222 8.67 -21.46 -8.16
CA PRO A 222 8.03 -20.87 -9.33
C PRO A 222 8.01 -19.33 -9.37
N PHE A 223 8.49 -18.64 -8.34
CA PHE A 223 8.42 -17.18 -8.20
C PHE A 223 9.51 -16.40 -8.97
N SER A 224 10.40 -17.08 -9.71
CA SER A 224 11.58 -16.49 -10.34
C SER A 224 11.31 -15.48 -11.46
N LEU A 225 10.06 -15.34 -11.88
CA LEU A 225 9.67 -14.56 -13.07
C LEU A 225 9.88 -13.05 -12.95
N TRP A 226 9.80 -12.48 -11.75
CA TRP A 226 9.87 -11.04 -11.55
C TRP A 226 11.30 -10.50 -11.67
N LEU A 227 12.32 -11.28 -11.25
CA LEU A 227 13.70 -10.80 -11.21
C LEU A 227 14.29 -10.45 -12.59
N PRO A 228 14.17 -11.26 -13.66
CA PRO A 228 14.60 -10.87 -14.99
C PRO A 228 13.84 -9.67 -15.56
N ASN A 229 12.56 -9.54 -15.26
CA ASN A 229 11.75 -8.40 -15.69
C ASN A 229 12.12 -7.11 -14.94
N ALA A 230 12.55 -7.21 -13.67
CA ALA A 230 13.08 -6.09 -12.90
C ALA A 230 14.38 -5.48 -13.47
N MET A 231 15.03 -6.14 -14.44
CA MET A 231 16.20 -5.58 -15.15
C MET A 231 15.87 -4.36 -16.02
N ALA A 232 14.62 -3.96 -16.11
CA ALA A 232 14.19 -2.67 -16.63
C ALA A 232 14.70 -1.47 -15.80
N ALA A 233 15.05 -1.70 -14.53
CA ALA A 233 15.66 -0.72 -13.62
C ALA A 233 17.05 -0.26 -14.10
N PRO A 234 17.56 0.90 -13.65
CA PRO A 234 18.96 1.32 -13.88
C PRO A 234 19.98 0.28 -13.35
N SER A 235 21.16 0.25 -13.94
CA SER A 235 22.19 -0.75 -13.59
C SER A 235 22.63 -0.71 -12.12
N PRO A 236 22.77 0.46 -11.45
CA PRO A 236 23.07 0.52 -10.01
C PRO A 236 22.03 -0.20 -9.13
N VAL A 237 20.73 -0.06 -9.48
CA VAL A 237 19.64 -0.77 -8.80
C VAL A 237 19.81 -2.28 -8.94
N SER A 238 20.14 -2.75 -10.15
CA SER A 238 20.36 -4.18 -10.38
C SER A 238 21.57 -4.73 -9.61
N ALA A 239 22.65 -3.95 -9.49
CA ALA A 239 23.84 -4.32 -8.73
C ALA A 239 23.55 -4.39 -7.22
N TYR A 240 22.74 -3.49 -6.70
CA TYR A 240 22.44 -3.45 -5.27
C TYR A 240 21.32 -4.42 -4.89
N LEU A 241 20.12 -4.28 -5.48
CA LEU A 241 18.96 -5.08 -5.10
C LEU A 241 19.13 -6.56 -5.46
N HIS A 242 19.65 -6.85 -6.66
CA HIS A 242 19.63 -8.20 -7.21
C HIS A 242 20.95 -8.98 -7.04
N ALA A 243 22.03 -8.32 -6.60
CA ALA A 243 23.27 -9.01 -6.31
C ALA A 243 23.63 -9.02 -4.80
N ALA A 244 23.39 -7.90 -4.10
CA ALA A 244 23.91 -7.74 -2.73
C ALA A 244 22.84 -7.78 -1.63
N ALA A 245 21.62 -7.27 -1.87
CA ALA A 245 20.69 -6.98 -0.79
C ALA A 245 19.34 -7.72 -0.92
N MET A 246 18.36 -7.18 -1.67
CA MET A 246 16.97 -7.62 -1.64
C MET A 246 16.75 -9.12 -1.81
N VAL A 247 17.35 -9.71 -2.85
CA VAL A 247 17.15 -11.14 -3.16
C VAL A 247 17.82 -12.06 -2.16
N LYS A 248 18.78 -11.54 -1.38
CA LYS A 248 19.41 -12.27 -0.28
C LYS A 248 18.60 -12.23 1.00
N ALA A 249 17.62 -11.32 1.13
CA ALA A 249 16.75 -11.30 2.29
C ALA A 249 16.01 -12.63 2.48
N GLY A 250 15.55 -13.28 1.39
CA GLY A 250 14.92 -14.60 1.49
C GLY A 250 15.93 -15.71 1.80
N VAL A 251 17.13 -15.67 1.19
CA VAL A 251 18.23 -16.60 1.56
C VAL A 251 18.63 -16.42 3.03
N TYR A 252 18.76 -15.17 3.48
CA TYR A 252 19.01 -14.82 4.89
C TYR A 252 17.93 -15.39 5.83
N LEU A 253 16.66 -15.24 5.47
CA LEU A 253 15.56 -15.78 6.27
C LEU A 253 15.61 -17.30 6.35
N VAL A 254 15.91 -17.99 5.22
CA VAL A 254 16.13 -19.45 5.22
C VAL A 254 17.31 -19.80 6.11
N ALA A 255 18.47 -19.11 5.98
CA ALA A 255 19.65 -19.33 6.80
C ALA A 255 19.39 -19.08 8.30
N ARG A 256 18.61 -18.04 8.63
CA ARG A 256 18.28 -17.65 10.00
C ARG A 256 17.36 -18.65 10.70
N LEU A 257 16.43 -19.25 9.97
CA LEU A 257 15.44 -20.17 10.52
C LEU A 257 15.80 -21.65 10.34
N ALA A 258 16.81 -21.98 9.53
CA ALA A 258 17.24 -23.34 9.31
C ALA A 258 17.64 -24.09 10.59
N PRO A 259 18.34 -23.49 11.58
CA PRO A 259 18.67 -24.18 12.84
C PRO A 259 17.43 -24.68 13.59
N ALA A 260 16.32 -23.91 13.52
CA ALA A 260 15.07 -24.26 14.20
C ALA A 260 14.19 -25.24 13.42
N PHE A 261 14.19 -25.17 12.08
CA PHE A 261 13.17 -25.83 11.26
C PHE A 261 13.71 -26.84 10.25
N ALA A 262 15.01 -27.06 10.13
CA ALA A 262 15.59 -28.03 9.18
C ALA A 262 15.06 -29.45 9.40
N ASP A 263 14.76 -29.82 10.63
CA ASP A 263 14.20 -31.14 11.01
C ASP A 263 12.70 -31.27 10.74
N VAL A 264 12.00 -30.17 10.38
CA VAL A 264 10.59 -30.26 10.00
C VAL A 264 10.46 -30.96 8.65
N PRO A 265 9.65 -32.02 8.52
CA PRO A 265 9.65 -32.89 7.34
C PRO A 265 9.46 -32.18 5.99
N LEU A 266 8.77 -31.03 5.98
CA LEU A 266 8.51 -30.23 4.79
C LEU A 266 9.70 -29.33 4.38
N TRP A 267 10.54 -28.89 5.34
CA TRP A 267 11.56 -27.88 5.11
C TRP A 267 12.60 -28.31 4.07
N ARG A 268 13.36 -29.33 4.40
CA ARG A 268 14.48 -29.79 3.60
C ARG A 268 14.09 -30.22 2.17
N PRO A 269 13.04 -31.04 1.93
CA PRO A 269 12.61 -31.37 0.58
C PRO A 269 12.25 -30.15 -0.27
N VAL A 270 11.58 -29.15 0.31
CA VAL A 270 11.17 -27.94 -0.43
C VAL A 270 12.40 -27.13 -0.83
N VAL A 271 13.32 -26.84 0.08
CA VAL A 271 14.50 -26.00 -0.22
C VAL A 271 15.46 -26.69 -1.17
N LEU A 272 15.70 -27.98 -1.04
CA LEU A 272 16.58 -28.76 -1.91
C LEU A 272 16.00 -28.88 -3.32
N VAL A 273 14.75 -29.32 -3.47
CA VAL A 273 14.13 -29.53 -4.79
C VAL A 273 13.92 -28.22 -5.52
N LEU A 274 13.36 -27.20 -4.88
CA LEU A 274 13.10 -25.92 -5.54
C LEU A 274 14.40 -25.14 -5.78
N GLY A 275 15.39 -25.24 -4.87
CA GLY A 275 16.70 -24.66 -5.04
C GLY A 275 17.44 -25.26 -6.24
N ALA A 276 17.55 -26.59 -6.32
CA ALA A 276 18.17 -27.31 -7.43
C ALA A 276 17.47 -27.05 -8.77
N ALA A 277 16.12 -27.12 -8.80
CA ALA A 277 15.34 -26.79 -10.00
C ALA A 277 15.59 -25.37 -10.47
N THR A 278 15.63 -24.41 -9.54
CA THR A 278 15.91 -23.00 -9.87
C THR A 278 17.31 -22.80 -10.43
N MET A 279 18.30 -23.46 -9.83
CA MET A 279 19.69 -23.40 -10.29
C MET A 279 19.81 -23.89 -11.73
N LEU A 280 19.25 -25.05 -12.05
CA LEU A 280 19.33 -25.64 -13.39
C LEU A 280 18.53 -24.83 -14.42
N LEU A 281 17.27 -24.47 -14.11
CA LEU A 281 16.41 -23.69 -15.01
C LEU A 281 16.97 -22.29 -15.28
N GLY A 282 17.48 -21.62 -14.24
CA GLY A 282 18.12 -20.31 -14.36
C GLY A 282 19.35 -20.35 -15.24
N GLY A 283 20.27 -21.30 -14.97
CA GLY A 283 21.49 -21.50 -15.74
C GLY A 283 21.21 -21.82 -17.21
N TRP A 284 20.26 -22.74 -17.49
CA TRP A 284 19.84 -23.09 -18.84
C TRP A 284 19.27 -21.89 -19.61
N ARG A 285 18.44 -21.06 -18.95
CA ARG A 285 17.88 -19.86 -19.57
C ARG A 285 18.95 -18.81 -19.86
N ALA A 286 19.93 -18.61 -18.98
CA ALA A 286 21.05 -17.67 -19.18
C ALA A 286 21.81 -17.96 -20.48
N LEU A 287 21.95 -19.22 -20.89
CA LEU A 287 22.61 -19.59 -22.13
C LEU A 287 21.85 -19.16 -23.40
N ARG A 288 20.57 -18.83 -23.33
CA ARG A 288 19.72 -18.53 -24.51
C ARG A 288 19.61 -17.06 -24.83
N LEU A 289 19.94 -16.18 -23.90
CA LEU A 289 19.67 -14.74 -23.97
C LEU A 289 20.83 -13.97 -24.64
N HIS A 290 20.51 -12.84 -25.23
CA HIS A 290 21.48 -12.00 -25.95
C HIS A 290 21.69 -10.64 -25.26
N ASP A 291 20.86 -10.23 -24.33
CA ASP A 291 21.06 -9.04 -23.51
C ASP A 291 21.97 -9.40 -22.34
N LEU A 292 23.10 -8.68 -22.17
CA LEU A 292 24.09 -8.91 -21.10
C LEU A 292 23.45 -8.89 -19.72
N LYS A 293 22.54 -7.95 -19.48
CA LYS A 293 21.90 -7.77 -18.19
C LYS A 293 20.94 -8.93 -17.87
N LEU A 294 20.22 -9.44 -18.88
CA LEU A 294 19.36 -10.60 -18.73
C LEU A 294 20.16 -11.91 -18.56
N VAL A 295 21.32 -12.06 -19.18
CA VAL A 295 22.23 -13.20 -18.93
C VAL A 295 22.63 -13.24 -17.47
N LEU A 296 23.05 -12.11 -16.90
CA LEU A 296 23.39 -12.03 -15.48
C LEU A 296 22.18 -12.20 -14.57
N ALA A 297 21.01 -11.72 -14.97
CA ALA A 297 19.78 -11.86 -14.18
C ALA A 297 19.37 -13.33 -14.00
N TYR A 298 19.32 -14.09 -15.10
CA TYR A 298 19.05 -15.53 -15.02
C TYR A 298 20.18 -16.31 -14.35
N GLY A 299 21.44 -15.87 -14.52
CA GLY A 299 22.57 -16.36 -13.76
C GLY A 299 22.46 -16.03 -12.25
N THR A 300 21.79 -14.93 -11.88
CA THR A 300 21.47 -14.62 -10.48
C THR A 300 20.38 -15.54 -9.94
N VAL A 301 19.30 -15.76 -10.72
CA VAL A 301 18.28 -16.75 -10.37
C VAL A 301 18.89 -18.13 -10.10
N SER A 302 19.81 -18.56 -10.98
CA SER A 302 20.55 -19.83 -10.82
C SER A 302 21.33 -19.88 -9.50
N GLN A 303 22.07 -18.82 -9.19
CA GLN A 303 22.87 -18.75 -7.96
C GLN A 303 22.02 -18.62 -6.69
N LEU A 304 20.86 -17.94 -6.76
CA LEU A 304 19.93 -17.87 -5.64
C LEU A 304 19.31 -19.23 -5.32
N GLY A 305 19.03 -20.05 -6.34
CA GLY A 305 18.65 -21.45 -6.13
C GLY A 305 19.75 -22.22 -5.39
N PHE A 306 21.01 -22.06 -5.79
CA PHE A 306 22.15 -22.68 -5.12
C PHE A 306 22.32 -22.20 -3.68
N LEU A 307 22.22 -20.92 -3.44
CA LEU A 307 22.28 -20.33 -2.09
C LEU A 307 21.15 -20.82 -1.19
N THR A 308 19.93 -20.94 -1.74
CA THR A 308 18.76 -21.38 -0.97
C THR A 308 18.90 -22.84 -0.54
N LEU A 309 19.39 -23.72 -1.43
CA LEU A 309 19.59 -25.12 -1.08
C LEU A 309 20.70 -25.30 -0.03
N LEU A 310 21.80 -24.55 -0.10
CA LEU A 310 22.87 -24.62 0.89
C LEU A 310 22.41 -24.07 2.26
N ALA A 311 21.77 -22.89 2.26
CA ALA A 311 21.30 -22.26 3.48
C ALA A 311 20.20 -23.05 4.21
N GLY A 312 19.42 -23.83 3.47
CA GLY A 312 18.29 -24.59 4.03
C GLY A 312 18.57 -26.08 4.24
N ASP A 313 19.76 -26.58 3.93
CA ASP A 313 20.11 -27.99 4.06
C ASP A 313 20.03 -28.53 5.49
N GLY A 314 20.45 -27.73 6.48
CA GLY A 314 20.34 -28.08 7.90
C GLY A 314 21.58 -28.73 8.48
N THR A 315 22.71 -28.78 7.73
CA THR A 315 24.00 -29.29 8.22
C THR A 315 24.99 -28.16 8.49
N ARG A 316 25.89 -28.34 9.46
CA ARG A 316 26.94 -27.38 9.83
C ARG A 316 27.79 -26.99 8.62
N ASP A 317 28.25 -27.95 7.85
CA ASP A 317 29.15 -27.71 6.73
C ASP A 317 28.44 -27.02 5.55
N ALA A 318 27.15 -27.31 5.33
CA ALA A 318 26.33 -26.60 4.34
C ALA A 318 26.04 -25.14 4.78
N ALA A 319 25.86 -24.90 6.09
CA ALA A 319 25.68 -23.55 6.63
C ALA A 319 26.96 -22.72 6.45
N LEU A 320 28.14 -23.30 6.74
CA LEU A 320 29.43 -22.68 6.49
C LEU A 320 29.62 -22.35 5.00
N ALA A 321 29.32 -23.33 4.13
CA ALA A 321 29.39 -23.14 2.68
C ALA A 321 28.38 -22.06 2.19
N ALA A 322 27.20 -22.00 2.79
CA ALA A 322 26.20 -20.96 2.47
C ALA A 322 26.73 -19.57 2.83
N ALA A 323 27.30 -19.38 4.02
CA ALA A 323 27.83 -18.10 4.48
C ALA A 323 28.92 -17.56 3.53
N VAL A 324 29.93 -18.38 3.22
CA VAL A 324 31.00 -17.96 2.29
C VAL A 324 30.47 -17.76 0.87
N MET A 325 29.49 -18.55 0.41
CA MET A 325 28.90 -18.38 -0.91
C MET A 325 28.01 -17.12 -0.99
N ILE A 326 27.32 -16.71 0.08
CA ILE A 326 26.61 -15.43 0.19
C ILE A 326 27.57 -14.27 -0.03
N LEU A 327 28.74 -14.30 0.62
CA LEU A 327 29.78 -13.30 0.46
C LEU A 327 30.34 -13.31 -0.98
N ALA A 328 30.76 -14.48 -1.47
CA ALA A 328 31.32 -14.61 -2.80
C ALA A 328 30.36 -14.14 -3.90
N HIS A 329 29.08 -14.52 -3.80
CA HIS A 329 28.03 -14.11 -4.73
C HIS A 329 27.89 -12.58 -4.83
N ALA A 330 27.95 -11.86 -3.71
CA ALA A 330 27.92 -10.39 -3.74
C ALA A 330 29.14 -9.82 -4.45
N LEU A 331 30.34 -10.33 -4.11
CA LEU A 331 31.60 -9.82 -4.61
C LEU A 331 31.86 -10.11 -6.09
N PHE A 332 31.20 -11.10 -6.70
CA PHE A 332 31.28 -11.29 -8.14
C PHE A 332 30.06 -10.76 -8.92
N LYS A 333 28.83 -10.78 -8.39
CA LYS A 333 27.65 -10.33 -9.15
C LYS A 333 27.51 -8.82 -9.19
N ALA A 334 27.73 -8.13 -8.06
CA ALA A 334 27.61 -6.68 -8.01
C ALA A 334 28.58 -6.00 -9.00
N PRO A 335 29.89 -6.32 -9.01
CA PRO A 335 30.81 -5.72 -10.00
C PRO A 335 30.43 -6.07 -11.43
N LEU A 336 29.94 -7.28 -11.74
CA LEU A 336 29.49 -7.62 -13.09
C LEU A 336 28.31 -6.77 -13.55
N PHE A 337 27.31 -6.48 -12.70
CA PHE A 337 26.23 -5.57 -13.06
C PHE A 337 26.71 -4.12 -13.23
N LEU A 338 27.65 -3.67 -12.40
CA LEU A 338 28.25 -2.34 -12.53
C LEU A 338 29.07 -2.24 -13.82
N VAL A 339 29.86 -3.28 -14.18
CA VAL A 339 30.58 -3.37 -15.45
C VAL A 339 29.64 -3.32 -16.65
N ILE A 340 28.48 -4.03 -16.59
CA ILE A 340 27.47 -3.90 -17.66
C ILE A 340 26.97 -2.47 -17.76
N GLY A 341 26.74 -1.80 -16.62
CA GLY A 341 26.36 -0.39 -16.62
C GLY A 341 27.39 0.50 -17.31
N ILE A 342 28.68 0.27 -17.08
CA ILE A 342 29.77 0.97 -17.76
C ILE A 342 29.77 0.65 -19.25
N VAL A 343 29.67 -0.63 -19.65
CA VAL A 343 29.63 -1.04 -21.07
C VAL A 343 28.42 -0.41 -21.75
N ASP A 344 27.23 -0.46 -21.16
CA ASP A 344 26.02 0.16 -21.70
C ASP A 344 26.17 1.66 -21.91
N HIS A 345 26.75 2.35 -20.91
CA HIS A 345 27.01 3.79 -20.99
C HIS A 345 28.06 4.15 -22.03
N ALA A 346 29.11 3.34 -22.16
CA ALA A 346 30.22 3.59 -23.06
C ALA A 346 29.90 3.24 -24.53
N THR A 347 29.01 2.26 -24.78
CA THR A 347 28.75 1.72 -26.15
C THR A 347 27.32 1.97 -26.63
N GLY A 348 26.39 2.34 -25.74
CA GLY A 348 24.97 2.52 -26.04
C GLY A 348 24.21 1.21 -26.30
N THR A 349 24.82 0.05 -26.06
CA THR A 349 24.18 -1.26 -26.31
C THR A 349 24.61 -2.35 -25.34
N ARG A 350 23.66 -3.24 -25.01
CA ARG A 350 23.87 -4.44 -24.18
C ARG A 350 23.72 -5.74 -24.97
N ASP A 351 23.44 -5.63 -26.29
CA ASP A 351 23.23 -6.81 -27.12
C ASP A 351 24.54 -7.49 -27.46
N LEU A 352 24.73 -8.71 -26.93
CA LEU A 352 25.90 -9.56 -27.22
C LEU A 352 26.18 -9.73 -28.71
N ARG A 353 25.22 -9.58 -29.59
CA ARG A 353 25.39 -9.74 -31.04
C ARG A 353 26.04 -8.51 -31.69
N ARG A 354 25.89 -7.33 -31.07
CA ARG A 354 26.37 -6.03 -31.59
C ARG A 354 27.73 -5.62 -31.02
N LEU A 355 28.06 -6.10 -29.81
CA LEU A 355 29.30 -5.79 -29.13
C LEU A 355 30.46 -6.57 -29.77
N SER A 356 31.55 -5.90 -30.12
CA SER A 356 32.79 -6.51 -30.64
C SER A 356 34.01 -5.64 -30.28
N GLY A 357 35.10 -6.25 -29.80
CA GLY A 357 36.37 -5.58 -29.58
C GLY A 357 36.44 -4.62 -28.40
N VAL A 358 35.40 -4.54 -27.56
CA VAL A 358 35.30 -3.59 -26.43
C VAL A 358 36.45 -3.75 -25.46
N GLY A 359 36.96 -4.96 -25.23
CA GLY A 359 38.08 -5.22 -24.32
C GLY A 359 39.39 -4.55 -24.73
N ARG A 360 39.62 -4.28 -26.05
CA ARG A 360 40.80 -3.53 -26.51
C ARG A 360 40.66 -2.04 -26.21
N SER A 361 39.48 -1.51 -26.35
CA SER A 361 39.17 -0.09 -26.11
C SER A 361 39.06 0.27 -24.64
N LEU A 362 38.61 -0.67 -23.79
CA LEU A 362 38.44 -0.53 -22.32
C LEU A 362 39.15 -1.66 -21.57
N PRO A 363 40.49 -1.73 -21.60
CA PRO A 363 41.22 -2.86 -21.04
C PRO A 363 41.03 -3.03 -19.51
N LEU A 364 40.94 -1.94 -18.75
CA LEU A 364 40.70 -2.01 -17.31
C LEU A 364 39.28 -2.50 -16.96
N VAL A 365 38.28 -2.07 -17.73
CA VAL A 365 36.89 -2.56 -17.56
C VAL A 365 36.81 -4.05 -17.88
N CYS A 366 37.53 -4.47 -18.95
CA CYS A 366 37.65 -5.87 -19.33
C CYS A 366 38.32 -6.68 -18.20
N ALA A 367 39.44 -6.20 -17.65
CA ALA A 367 40.15 -6.86 -16.57
C ALA A 367 39.28 -7.06 -15.32
N VAL A 368 38.55 -6.02 -14.87
CA VAL A 368 37.62 -6.09 -13.74
C VAL A 368 36.46 -7.06 -14.05
N GLY A 369 35.91 -6.99 -15.26
CA GLY A 369 34.86 -7.89 -15.70
C GLY A 369 35.29 -9.35 -15.77
N VAL A 370 36.50 -9.63 -16.27
CA VAL A 370 37.08 -10.99 -16.32
C VAL A 370 37.37 -11.51 -14.93
N LEU A 371 37.94 -10.66 -14.03
CA LEU A 371 38.23 -11.02 -12.65
C LEU A 371 36.96 -11.44 -11.89
N ALA A 372 35.92 -10.62 -11.95
CA ALA A 372 34.64 -10.95 -11.34
C ALA A 372 33.98 -12.19 -11.97
N ALA A 373 34.11 -12.36 -13.30
CA ALA A 373 33.61 -13.52 -14.03
C ALA A 373 34.36 -14.80 -13.66
N ALA A 374 35.67 -14.73 -13.44
CA ALA A 374 36.49 -15.85 -12.97
C ALA A 374 36.03 -16.31 -11.57
N SER A 375 35.75 -15.38 -10.66
CA SER A 375 35.16 -15.68 -9.36
C SER A 375 33.78 -16.37 -9.49
N MET A 376 32.91 -15.86 -10.39
CA MET A 376 31.59 -16.47 -10.66
C MET A 376 31.70 -17.89 -11.22
N ALA A 377 32.69 -18.17 -12.07
CA ALA A 377 32.96 -19.53 -12.59
C ALA A 377 33.75 -20.39 -11.59
N ALA A 378 34.06 -19.83 -10.42
CA ALA A 378 34.82 -20.48 -9.35
C ALA A 378 36.20 -20.97 -9.81
N PHE A 379 36.96 -20.10 -10.47
CA PHE A 379 38.38 -20.34 -10.77
C PHE A 379 39.25 -19.91 -9.59
N PRO A 380 40.30 -20.73 -9.26
CA PRO A 380 41.27 -20.31 -8.26
C PRO A 380 42.12 -19.11 -8.80
N PRO A 381 42.59 -18.17 -7.96
CA PRO A 381 42.46 -18.12 -6.51
C PRO A 381 41.27 -17.29 -5.97
N MET A 382 40.16 -17.23 -6.68
CA MET A 382 39.03 -16.40 -6.32
C MET A 382 38.23 -16.97 -5.14
N LEU A 383 37.60 -16.11 -4.34
CA LEU A 383 36.72 -16.52 -3.24
C LEU A 383 35.59 -17.46 -3.69
N GLY A 384 35.04 -17.27 -4.92
CA GLY A 384 34.04 -18.16 -5.49
C GLY A 384 34.53 -19.60 -5.68
N PHE A 385 35.82 -19.85 -5.79
CA PHE A 385 36.38 -21.19 -5.81
C PHE A 385 36.29 -21.84 -4.43
N ALA A 386 36.79 -21.20 -3.37
CA ALA A 386 36.71 -21.73 -2.02
C ALA A 386 35.28 -21.99 -1.56
N ALA A 387 34.38 -21.05 -1.88
CA ALA A 387 32.95 -21.19 -1.57
C ALA A 387 32.28 -22.39 -2.29
N LYS A 388 32.63 -22.64 -3.56
CA LYS A 388 32.06 -23.78 -4.29
C LYS A 388 32.67 -25.11 -3.84
N GLU A 389 33.94 -25.14 -3.52
CA GLU A 389 34.60 -26.32 -2.98
C GLU A 389 34.00 -26.72 -1.65
N ALA A 390 33.83 -25.78 -0.74
CA ALA A 390 33.12 -25.99 0.53
C ALA A 390 31.70 -26.56 0.31
N ALA A 391 30.96 -26.01 -0.68
CA ALA A 391 29.61 -26.50 -0.99
C ALA A 391 29.59 -27.94 -1.54
N PHE A 392 30.58 -28.30 -2.36
CA PHE A 392 30.67 -29.68 -2.86
C PHE A 392 31.08 -30.66 -1.79
N GLU A 393 32.01 -30.25 -0.91
CA GLU A 393 32.46 -31.09 0.20
C GLU A 393 31.34 -31.34 1.20
N ALA A 394 30.58 -30.30 1.57
CA ALA A 394 29.42 -30.43 2.45
C ALA A 394 28.36 -31.41 1.94
N LEU A 395 28.09 -31.40 0.63
CA LEU A 395 27.10 -32.30 0.00
C LEU A 395 27.66 -33.71 -0.31
N LEU A 396 28.99 -33.87 -0.35
CA LEU A 396 29.61 -35.16 -0.68
C LEU A 396 29.48 -36.19 0.45
N HIS A 397 29.49 -35.72 1.70
CA HIS A 397 29.46 -36.56 2.91
C HIS A 397 28.04 -36.67 3.51
N GLY A 398 27.02 -36.12 2.85
CA GLY A 398 25.63 -36.18 3.28
C GLY A 398 24.90 -37.44 2.90
N ASP A 399 23.58 -37.43 2.98
CA ASP A 399 22.69 -38.54 2.67
C ASP A 399 22.42 -38.65 1.14
N THR A 400 21.52 -39.58 0.77
CA THR A 400 21.15 -39.80 -0.66
C THR A 400 20.57 -38.54 -1.32
N ALA A 401 19.83 -37.68 -0.57
CA ALA A 401 19.29 -36.45 -1.09
C ALA A 401 20.39 -35.44 -1.38
N ASP A 402 21.42 -35.37 -0.53
CA ASP A 402 22.60 -34.54 -0.72
C ASP A 402 23.40 -34.96 -1.95
N LEU A 403 23.54 -36.23 -2.21
CA LEU A 403 24.21 -36.73 -3.42
C LEU A 403 23.48 -36.33 -4.70
N TRP A 404 22.12 -36.38 -4.72
CA TRP A 404 21.33 -35.86 -5.84
C TRP A 404 21.47 -34.34 -5.97
N THR A 405 21.50 -33.64 -4.86
CA THR A 405 21.71 -32.20 -4.80
C THR A 405 23.12 -31.82 -5.27
N LEU A 406 24.13 -32.60 -4.91
CA LEU A 406 25.51 -32.46 -5.42
C LEU A 406 25.57 -32.63 -6.93
N ALA A 407 24.93 -33.67 -7.47
CA ALA A 407 24.86 -33.88 -8.92
C ALA A 407 24.20 -32.68 -9.65
N ALA A 408 23.10 -32.15 -9.07
CA ALA A 408 22.48 -30.92 -9.56
C ALA A 408 23.40 -29.71 -9.42
N GLY A 409 24.18 -29.62 -8.32
CA GLY A 409 25.18 -28.57 -8.06
C GLY A 409 26.31 -28.57 -9.10
N VAL A 410 26.85 -29.75 -9.44
CA VAL A 410 27.89 -29.91 -10.49
C VAL A 410 27.32 -29.52 -11.86
N ALA A 411 26.13 -30.00 -12.22
CA ALA A 411 25.47 -29.62 -13.47
C ALA A 411 25.17 -28.12 -13.55
N GLY A 412 24.68 -27.51 -12.47
CA GLY A 412 24.45 -26.07 -12.35
C GLY A 412 25.73 -25.25 -12.44
N SER A 413 26.83 -25.77 -11.87
CA SER A 413 28.17 -25.13 -11.98
C SER A 413 28.72 -25.21 -13.40
N ALA A 414 28.44 -26.30 -14.13
CA ALA A 414 28.79 -26.39 -15.56
C ALA A 414 28.00 -25.37 -16.39
N LEU A 415 26.68 -25.20 -16.11
CA LEU A 415 25.88 -24.14 -16.74
C LEU A 415 26.42 -22.75 -16.39
N THR A 416 26.85 -22.54 -15.12
CA THR A 416 27.43 -21.27 -14.67
C THR A 416 28.71 -20.93 -15.44
N THR A 417 29.64 -21.90 -15.59
CA THR A 417 30.84 -21.76 -16.38
C THR A 417 30.53 -21.45 -17.84
N ALA A 418 29.54 -22.12 -18.43
CA ALA A 418 29.16 -21.92 -19.83
C ALA A 418 28.59 -20.50 -20.09
N TYR A 419 27.67 -20.01 -19.26
CA TYR A 419 27.14 -18.65 -19.45
C TYR A 419 28.15 -17.56 -19.06
N THR A 420 29.09 -17.84 -18.16
CA THR A 420 30.20 -16.95 -17.82
C THR A 420 31.16 -16.78 -19.02
N LEU A 421 31.58 -17.87 -19.65
CA LEU A 421 32.36 -17.83 -20.85
C LEU A 421 31.64 -17.07 -21.97
N ARG A 422 30.35 -17.32 -22.13
CA ARG A 422 29.52 -16.60 -23.10
C ARG A 422 29.42 -15.10 -22.81
N PHE A 423 29.32 -14.72 -21.55
CA PHE A 423 29.29 -13.34 -21.09
C PHE A 423 30.62 -12.64 -21.45
N VAL A 424 31.76 -13.21 -21.01
CA VAL A 424 33.09 -12.62 -21.23
C VAL A 424 33.41 -12.52 -22.73
N TRP A 425 33.22 -13.62 -23.45
CA TRP A 425 33.45 -13.63 -24.91
C TRP A 425 32.57 -12.63 -25.62
N GLY A 426 31.28 -12.62 -25.30
CA GLY A 426 30.28 -11.79 -25.99
C GLY A 426 30.40 -10.30 -25.69
N ALA A 427 30.84 -9.92 -24.49
CA ALA A 427 30.99 -8.53 -24.08
C ALA A 427 32.29 -7.89 -24.55
N PHE A 428 33.41 -8.61 -24.50
CA PHE A 428 34.75 -8.00 -24.60
C PHE A 428 35.54 -8.42 -25.82
N PHE A 429 35.33 -9.64 -26.36
CA PHE A 429 36.19 -10.15 -27.43
C PHE A 429 35.70 -9.71 -28.80
N ARG A 430 36.65 -9.68 -29.75
CA ARG A 430 36.40 -9.38 -31.15
C ARG A 430 35.69 -10.53 -31.85
N LYS A 431 34.65 -10.20 -32.64
CA LYS A 431 33.89 -11.15 -33.47
C LYS A 431 34.23 -10.96 -34.94
N PRO A 432 34.41 -12.05 -35.72
CA PRO A 432 34.82 -11.95 -37.10
C PRO A 432 33.85 -11.14 -37.99
N ASP A 433 32.55 -11.29 -37.76
CA ASP A 433 31.51 -10.75 -38.61
C ASP A 433 30.88 -9.45 -38.08
N VAL A 434 31.45 -8.83 -37.04
CA VAL A 434 30.91 -7.63 -36.38
C VAL A 434 32.02 -6.58 -36.29
N ALA A 435 31.74 -5.37 -36.80
CA ALA A 435 32.67 -4.24 -36.69
C ALA A 435 32.95 -3.91 -35.23
N ASP A 436 34.17 -3.39 -34.98
CA ASP A 436 34.53 -2.99 -33.60
C ASP A 436 33.59 -1.89 -33.12
N THR A 437 33.06 -2.06 -31.89
CA THR A 437 32.07 -1.16 -31.33
C THR A 437 32.72 0.16 -30.89
N PRO A 438 32.20 1.33 -31.32
CA PRO A 438 32.72 2.61 -30.86
C PRO A 438 32.48 2.77 -29.37
N VAL A 439 33.45 3.32 -28.64
CA VAL A 439 33.47 3.38 -27.20
C VAL A 439 33.81 4.79 -26.71
N HIS A 440 33.00 5.33 -25.79
CA HIS A 440 33.31 6.56 -25.08
C HIS A 440 34.29 6.32 -23.92
N ARG A 441 35.06 7.34 -23.56
CA ARG A 441 36.01 7.27 -22.43
C ARG A 441 35.27 7.10 -21.10
N VAL A 442 35.81 6.25 -20.23
CA VAL A 442 35.26 5.96 -18.91
C VAL A 442 36.18 6.59 -17.85
N SER A 443 35.60 7.31 -16.86
CA SER A 443 36.38 7.89 -15.77
C SER A 443 36.87 6.83 -14.79
N ALA A 444 38.03 7.06 -14.14
CA ALA A 444 38.54 6.17 -13.11
C ALA A 444 37.56 6.06 -11.91
N ALA A 445 36.90 7.14 -11.53
CA ALA A 445 35.89 7.16 -10.47
C ALA A 445 34.70 6.26 -10.77
N PHE A 446 34.30 6.14 -12.04
CA PHE A 446 33.22 5.25 -12.46
C PHE A 446 33.59 3.78 -12.40
N LEU A 447 34.88 3.45 -12.62
CA LEU A 447 35.40 2.10 -12.58
C LEU A 447 35.79 1.66 -11.15
N ALA A 448 36.11 2.59 -10.26
CA ALA A 448 36.62 2.27 -8.93
C ALA A 448 35.69 1.36 -8.09
N PRO A 449 34.36 1.59 -8.00
CA PRO A 449 33.45 0.72 -7.22
C PRO A 449 33.47 -0.74 -7.68
N PRO A 450 33.28 -1.08 -8.99
CA PRO A 450 33.36 -2.47 -9.41
C PRO A 450 34.77 -3.06 -9.28
N ALA A 451 35.82 -2.25 -9.41
CA ALA A 451 37.20 -2.71 -9.22
C ALA A 451 37.47 -3.10 -7.76
N VAL A 452 37.04 -2.28 -6.80
CA VAL A 452 37.16 -2.58 -5.36
C VAL A 452 36.48 -3.91 -5.05
N LEU A 453 35.22 -4.12 -5.47
CA LEU A 453 34.49 -5.36 -5.21
C LEU A 453 35.20 -6.60 -5.82
N ALA A 454 35.65 -6.49 -7.06
CA ALA A 454 36.33 -7.59 -7.75
C ALA A 454 37.70 -7.93 -7.11
N VAL A 455 38.46 -6.91 -6.72
CA VAL A 455 39.75 -7.08 -6.03
C VAL A 455 39.52 -7.64 -4.62
N THR A 456 38.52 -7.20 -3.88
CA THR A 456 38.17 -7.80 -2.58
C THR A 456 37.89 -9.30 -2.73
N GLY A 457 37.16 -9.72 -3.77
CA GLY A 457 36.92 -11.14 -4.06
C GLY A 457 38.19 -11.92 -4.42
N LEU A 458 39.19 -11.28 -5.01
CA LEU A 458 40.50 -11.86 -5.27
C LEU A 458 41.33 -11.98 -3.98
N VAL A 459 41.34 -10.95 -3.14
CA VAL A 459 42.14 -10.93 -1.89
C VAL A 459 41.57 -11.90 -0.86
N LEU A 460 40.24 -11.95 -0.74
CA LEU A 460 39.55 -12.87 0.19
C LEU A 460 39.61 -14.33 -0.27
N GLY A 461 39.96 -14.64 -1.49
CA GLY A 461 40.18 -16.02 -1.92
C GLY A 461 41.30 -16.69 -1.14
N PRO A 462 42.58 -16.24 -1.26
CA PRO A 462 43.67 -16.71 -0.41
C PRO A 462 43.50 -16.41 1.08
N GLY A 463 42.79 -15.31 1.40
CA GLY A 463 42.53 -14.89 2.77
C GLY A 463 41.22 -15.44 3.35
N VAL A 464 40.60 -16.49 2.78
CA VAL A 464 39.31 -17.03 3.25
C VAL A 464 39.39 -17.48 4.72
N GLY A 465 40.52 -17.96 5.20
CA GLY A 465 40.74 -18.29 6.61
C GLY A 465 40.57 -17.11 7.58
N TRP A 466 40.66 -15.84 7.09
CA TRP A 466 40.36 -14.68 7.96
C TRP A 466 38.87 -14.57 8.30
N THR A 467 38.01 -15.18 7.49
CA THR A 467 36.58 -15.15 7.70
C THR A 467 36.05 -16.40 8.40
N ASP A 468 36.89 -17.40 8.60
CA ASP A 468 36.54 -18.72 9.11
C ASP A 468 35.91 -18.61 10.52
N HIS A 469 36.57 -17.92 11.46
CA HIS A 469 36.02 -17.73 12.80
C HIS A 469 34.63 -17.08 12.85
N LEU A 470 34.34 -16.12 11.97
CA LEU A 470 33.02 -15.51 11.95
C LEU A 470 31.97 -16.49 11.40
N PHE A 471 32.33 -17.22 10.37
CA PHE A 471 31.37 -18.13 9.73
C PHE A 471 31.15 -19.41 10.53
N ASP A 472 32.17 -19.85 11.27
CA ASP A 472 32.05 -20.96 12.22
C ASP A 472 31.02 -20.65 13.30
N GLN A 473 30.98 -19.44 13.85
CA GLN A 473 29.97 -19.05 14.85
C GLN A 473 28.52 -19.24 14.35
N TYR A 474 28.26 -18.94 13.09
CA TYR A 474 26.95 -19.23 12.48
C TYR A 474 26.76 -20.73 12.23
N ALA A 475 27.80 -21.42 11.74
CA ALA A 475 27.74 -22.86 11.46
C ALA A 475 27.55 -23.68 12.74
N ASP A 476 28.09 -23.23 13.88
CA ASP A 476 27.96 -23.88 15.17
C ASP A 476 26.54 -23.78 15.79
N GLU A 477 25.64 -23.02 15.19
CA GLU A 477 24.19 -23.09 15.51
C GLU A 477 23.54 -24.42 15.05
N PHE A 478 24.24 -25.20 14.21
CA PHE A 478 23.80 -26.49 13.71
C PHE A 478 24.46 -27.66 14.45
N PRO A 479 23.88 -28.88 14.39
CA PRO A 479 24.46 -30.06 15.04
C PRO A 479 25.92 -30.29 14.62
N ALA A 480 26.77 -30.58 15.60
CA ALA A 480 28.18 -30.80 15.38
C ALA A 480 28.45 -32.01 14.49
N THR A 481 29.37 -31.89 13.56
CA THR A 481 29.86 -32.98 12.70
C THR A 481 31.11 -33.61 13.29
N ALA A 482 31.37 -34.88 13.02
CA ALA A 482 32.53 -35.62 13.56
C ALA A 482 33.87 -35.03 13.04
N TYR A 483 33.86 -34.48 11.85
CA TYR A 483 35.02 -33.85 11.20
C TYR A 483 34.58 -32.53 10.59
N PRO A 484 34.57 -31.43 11.36
CA PRO A 484 34.08 -30.13 10.86
C PRO A 484 35.01 -29.62 9.76
N TYR A 485 34.39 -29.26 8.64
CA TYR A 485 35.09 -28.61 7.53
C TYR A 485 35.51 -27.21 7.93
N HIS A 486 36.72 -26.80 7.54
CA HIS A 486 37.26 -25.46 7.71
C HIS A 486 37.59 -24.83 6.35
N LEU A 487 37.42 -23.50 6.27
CA LEU A 487 37.61 -22.77 5.02
C LEU A 487 39.10 -22.58 4.70
N ALA A 488 39.54 -23.14 3.59
CA ALA A 488 40.86 -22.88 3.01
C ALA A 488 40.76 -22.77 1.48
N LEU A 489 41.74 -22.11 0.87
CA LEU A 489 41.75 -22.01 -0.59
C LEU A 489 42.12 -23.35 -1.25
N TRP A 490 42.90 -24.19 -0.56
CA TRP A 490 43.41 -25.43 -1.10
C TRP A 490 43.42 -26.56 -0.08
N HIS A 491 42.69 -27.63 -0.39
CA HIS A 491 42.61 -28.85 0.45
C HIS A 491 43.29 -30.06 -0.20
N GLY A 492 44.15 -29.83 -1.21
CA GLY A 492 44.80 -30.90 -1.96
C GLY A 492 43.96 -31.39 -3.17
N PHE A 493 44.32 -32.57 -3.68
CA PHE A 493 43.62 -33.22 -4.78
C PHE A 493 42.47 -34.09 -4.24
N GLY A 494 41.36 -33.45 -3.90
CA GLY A 494 40.14 -34.10 -3.39
C GLY A 494 39.06 -34.33 -4.44
N THR A 495 37.99 -35.04 -4.02
CA THR A 495 36.84 -35.31 -4.89
C THR A 495 36.09 -34.00 -5.29
N ALA A 496 36.02 -33.03 -4.39
CA ALA A 496 35.40 -31.72 -4.65
C ALA A 496 36.13 -30.96 -5.78
N LEU A 497 37.49 -31.02 -5.80
CA LEU A 497 38.24 -30.44 -6.89
C LEU A 497 38.03 -31.17 -8.22
N LEU A 498 37.92 -32.48 -8.23
CA LEU A 498 37.61 -33.26 -9.44
C LEU A 498 36.25 -32.88 -9.99
N LEU A 499 35.20 -32.74 -9.12
CA LEU A 499 33.89 -32.28 -9.50
C LEU A 499 33.90 -30.83 -10.04
N SER A 500 34.75 -29.98 -9.48
CA SER A 500 34.98 -28.62 -9.98
C SER A 500 35.60 -28.64 -11.37
N ALA A 501 36.59 -29.49 -11.60
CA ALA A 501 37.21 -29.67 -12.92
C ALA A 501 36.20 -30.22 -13.96
N LEU A 502 35.35 -31.18 -13.56
CA LEU A 502 34.26 -31.70 -14.38
C LEU A 502 33.24 -30.60 -14.74
N ALA A 503 32.88 -29.73 -13.79
CA ALA A 503 32.00 -28.60 -14.04
C ALA A 503 32.62 -27.59 -15.02
N TRP A 504 33.95 -27.30 -14.93
CA TRP A 504 34.63 -26.42 -15.88
C TRP A 504 34.69 -27.05 -17.27
N ALA A 505 35.07 -28.34 -17.38
CA ALA A 505 35.12 -29.07 -18.65
C ALA A 505 33.73 -29.13 -19.31
N GLY A 506 32.70 -29.48 -18.54
CA GLY A 506 31.31 -29.53 -18.99
C GLY A 506 30.82 -28.15 -19.45
N GLY A 507 31.14 -27.08 -18.72
CA GLY A 507 30.80 -25.72 -19.10
C GLY A 507 31.53 -25.23 -20.35
N ALA A 508 32.81 -25.55 -20.52
CA ALA A 508 33.58 -25.24 -21.75
C ALA A 508 33.01 -26.00 -22.96
N LEU A 509 32.65 -27.28 -22.76
CA LEU A 509 32.00 -28.08 -23.82
C LEU A 509 30.66 -27.51 -24.23
N LEU A 510 29.80 -27.14 -23.27
CA LEU A 510 28.52 -26.50 -23.53
C LEU A 510 28.68 -25.16 -24.29
N PHE A 511 29.69 -24.39 -23.92
CA PHE A 511 30.02 -23.16 -24.64
C PHE A 511 30.53 -23.41 -26.07
N ALA A 512 31.42 -24.40 -26.27
CA ALA A 512 31.87 -24.82 -27.59
C ALA A 512 30.71 -25.34 -28.46
N ALA A 513 29.81 -26.13 -27.87
CA ALA A 513 28.61 -26.66 -28.50
C ALA A 513 27.42 -25.69 -28.54
N ARG A 514 27.66 -24.39 -28.37
CA ARG A 514 26.57 -23.38 -28.27
C ARG A 514 25.58 -23.37 -29.43
N THR A 515 25.99 -23.77 -30.67
CA THR A 515 25.12 -23.83 -31.86
C THR A 515 24.12 -24.97 -31.76
N PRO A 516 24.52 -26.24 -31.57
CA PRO A 516 23.59 -27.36 -31.40
C PRO A 516 22.77 -27.22 -30.12
N VAL A 517 23.30 -26.72 -29.00
CA VAL A 517 22.56 -26.46 -27.77
C VAL A 517 21.43 -25.45 -28.02
N ARG A 518 21.66 -24.42 -28.81
CA ARG A 518 20.65 -23.42 -29.22
C ARG A 518 19.53 -24.04 -30.05
N THR A 519 19.83 -24.91 -31.00
CA THR A 519 18.83 -25.61 -31.82
C THR A 519 17.97 -26.56 -30.99
N LEU A 520 18.60 -27.34 -30.14
CA LEU A 520 17.91 -28.24 -29.20
C LEU A 520 16.98 -27.47 -28.24
N SER A 521 17.47 -26.37 -27.69
CA SER A 521 16.70 -25.54 -26.75
C SER A 521 15.47 -24.85 -27.37
N ARG A 522 15.46 -24.64 -28.69
CA ARG A 522 14.28 -24.13 -29.42
C ARG A 522 13.21 -25.19 -29.61
N ARG A 523 13.59 -26.46 -29.68
CA ARG A 523 12.64 -27.59 -29.80
C ARG A 523 11.96 -27.90 -28.47
N ILE A 524 12.62 -27.65 -27.35
CA ILE A 524 12.06 -27.81 -25.99
C ILE A 524 11.49 -26.46 -25.56
N ALA A 525 10.36 -26.08 -26.12
CA ALA A 525 9.67 -24.84 -25.76
C ALA A 525 8.73 -25.09 -24.58
N TRP A 526 9.22 -24.88 -23.37
CA TRP A 526 8.36 -24.81 -22.18
C TRP A 526 7.69 -23.42 -22.10
N PRO A 527 6.45 -23.37 -21.62
CA PRO A 527 5.78 -22.08 -21.45
C PRO A 527 6.65 -21.18 -20.55
N THR A 528 6.76 -19.94 -20.93
CA THR A 528 7.53 -18.98 -20.13
C THR A 528 6.76 -18.67 -18.85
N ALA A 529 7.47 -18.46 -17.74
CA ALA A 529 6.84 -18.09 -16.49
C ALA A 529 5.98 -16.80 -16.61
N ASP A 530 6.37 -15.87 -17.50
CA ASP A 530 5.56 -14.70 -17.86
C ASP A 530 4.23 -15.07 -18.52
N SER A 531 4.23 -16.08 -19.37
CA SER A 531 3.01 -16.58 -20.00
C SER A 531 2.08 -17.19 -18.95
N VAL A 532 2.61 -18.02 -18.05
CA VAL A 532 1.83 -18.61 -16.95
C VAL A 532 1.25 -17.55 -16.04
N PHE A 533 2.06 -16.57 -15.62
CA PHE A 533 1.59 -15.45 -14.81
C PHE A 533 0.53 -14.60 -15.54
N GLY A 534 0.73 -14.36 -16.83
CA GLY A 534 -0.27 -13.66 -17.65
C GLY A 534 -1.60 -14.39 -17.71
N HIS A 535 -1.58 -15.73 -17.88
CA HIS A 535 -2.81 -16.55 -17.88
C HIS A 535 -3.48 -16.60 -16.52
N LEU A 536 -2.69 -16.64 -15.41
CA LEU A 536 -3.21 -16.56 -14.04
C LEU A 536 -3.93 -15.23 -13.79
N LEU A 537 -3.32 -14.10 -14.16
CA LEU A 537 -3.94 -12.77 -14.03
C LEU A 537 -5.23 -12.68 -14.86
N LEU A 538 -5.18 -13.10 -16.13
CA LEU A 538 -6.38 -13.13 -16.97
C LEU A 538 -7.47 -14.05 -16.42
N GLY A 539 -7.08 -15.18 -15.84
CA GLY A 539 -7.99 -16.08 -15.13
C GLY A 539 -8.64 -15.41 -13.93
N LEU A 540 -7.86 -14.71 -13.12
CA LEU A 540 -8.34 -13.95 -11.96
C LEU A 540 -9.27 -12.80 -12.39
N GLU A 541 -8.90 -12.04 -13.42
CA GLU A 541 -9.75 -10.98 -13.98
C GLU A 541 -11.08 -11.54 -14.49
N ARG A 542 -11.06 -12.67 -15.20
CA ARG A 542 -12.29 -13.34 -15.67
C ARG A 542 -13.14 -13.82 -14.51
N LEU A 543 -12.52 -14.43 -13.51
CA LEU A 543 -13.19 -14.88 -12.29
C LEU A 543 -13.80 -13.69 -11.55
N ALA A 544 -13.05 -12.61 -11.38
CA ALA A 544 -13.51 -11.37 -10.75
C ALA A 544 -14.71 -10.77 -11.52
N LEU A 545 -14.65 -10.71 -12.85
CA LEU A 545 -15.75 -10.26 -13.69
C LEU A 545 -16.98 -11.16 -13.55
N GLN A 546 -16.81 -12.47 -13.49
CA GLN A 546 -17.91 -13.41 -13.30
C GLN A 546 -18.55 -13.28 -11.93
N ILE A 547 -17.74 -13.23 -10.86
CA ILE A 547 -18.21 -13.06 -9.48
C ILE A 547 -18.90 -11.70 -9.35
N THR A 548 -18.27 -10.62 -9.84
CA THR A 548 -18.85 -9.28 -9.82
C THR A 548 -20.16 -9.25 -10.61
N GLY A 549 -20.21 -9.86 -11.80
CA GLY A 549 -21.42 -9.96 -12.60
C GLY A 549 -22.53 -10.79 -11.93
N LEU A 550 -22.16 -11.75 -11.08
CA LEU A 550 -23.12 -12.54 -10.30
C LEU A 550 -23.62 -11.77 -9.08
N VAL A 551 -22.69 -11.14 -8.33
CA VAL A 551 -22.96 -10.48 -7.05
C VAL A 551 -23.46 -9.04 -7.25
N GLN A 552 -22.91 -8.30 -8.22
CA GLN A 552 -23.23 -6.89 -8.49
C GLN A 552 -24.00 -6.72 -9.81
N ARG A 553 -25.17 -7.33 -9.88
CA ARG A 553 -26.04 -7.27 -11.09
C ARG A 553 -26.64 -5.88 -11.38
N GLY A 554 -26.37 -4.88 -10.54
CA GLY A 554 -26.98 -3.54 -10.67
C GLY A 554 -28.48 -3.51 -10.39
N SER A 555 -29.06 -4.59 -9.91
CA SER A 555 -30.49 -4.68 -9.59
C SER A 555 -30.73 -4.46 -8.11
N LEU A 556 -31.20 -3.28 -7.75
CA LEU A 556 -31.56 -2.94 -6.36
C LEU A 556 -32.54 -3.96 -5.75
N SER A 557 -33.46 -4.49 -6.53
CA SER A 557 -34.42 -5.50 -6.06
C SER A 557 -33.75 -6.81 -5.65
N VAL A 558 -32.66 -7.23 -6.34
CA VAL A 558 -31.88 -8.43 -5.98
C VAL A 558 -31.10 -8.16 -4.71
N TYR A 559 -30.49 -6.99 -4.58
CA TYR A 559 -29.72 -6.61 -3.37
C TYR A 559 -30.62 -6.60 -2.14
N LEU A 560 -31.77 -5.93 -2.22
CA LEU A 560 -32.74 -5.91 -1.12
C LEU A 560 -33.24 -7.32 -0.77
N ALA A 561 -33.53 -8.15 -1.77
CA ALA A 561 -33.95 -9.53 -1.52
C ALA A 561 -32.85 -10.33 -0.84
N THR A 562 -31.58 -10.18 -1.26
CA THR A 562 -30.44 -10.86 -0.61
C THR A 562 -30.25 -10.40 0.83
N THR A 563 -30.31 -9.08 1.08
CA THR A 563 -30.19 -8.52 2.43
C THR A 563 -31.30 -9.06 3.35
N LEU A 564 -32.55 -9.04 2.88
CA LEU A 564 -33.68 -9.55 3.65
C LEU A 564 -33.58 -11.08 3.87
N LEU A 565 -33.14 -11.86 2.89
CA LEU A 565 -32.98 -13.30 3.05
C LEU A 565 -31.88 -13.64 4.07
N VAL A 566 -30.77 -12.89 4.09
CA VAL A 566 -29.70 -13.06 5.09
C VAL A 566 -30.20 -12.69 6.47
N LEU A 567 -30.95 -11.59 6.60
CA LEU A 567 -31.58 -11.18 7.85
C LEU A 567 -32.53 -12.27 8.37
N ILE A 568 -33.44 -12.76 7.51
CA ILE A 568 -34.37 -13.84 7.84
C ILE A 568 -33.61 -15.10 8.28
N ALA A 569 -32.61 -15.52 7.52
CA ALA A 569 -31.83 -16.71 7.82
C ALA A 569 -31.09 -16.60 9.15
N GLY A 570 -30.46 -15.45 9.44
CA GLY A 570 -29.75 -15.20 10.68
C GLY A 570 -30.69 -15.21 11.90
N GLN A 571 -31.80 -14.44 11.83
CA GLN A 571 -32.78 -14.41 12.89
C GLN A 571 -33.44 -15.79 13.12
N LEU A 572 -33.81 -16.48 12.03
CA LEU A 572 -34.42 -17.79 12.12
C LEU A 572 -33.46 -18.84 12.70
N ALA A 573 -32.16 -18.79 12.33
CA ALA A 573 -31.16 -19.68 12.89
C ALA A 573 -31.10 -19.56 14.42
N VAL A 574 -30.96 -18.31 14.94
CA VAL A 574 -30.95 -18.07 16.40
C VAL A 574 -32.26 -18.50 17.06
N LEU A 575 -33.41 -18.12 16.49
CA LEU A 575 -34.71 -18.48 17.05
C LEU A 575 -34.94 -20.01 17.11
N VAL A 576 -34.40 -20.77 16.16
CA VAL A 576 -34.56 -22.24 16.11
C VAL A 576 -33.56 -22.95 17.01
N THR A 577 -32.29 -22.46 17.09
CA THR A 577 -31.26 -23.09 17.91
C THR A 577 -31.48 -22.85 19.41
N ASP A 578 -31.75 -21.62 19.81
CA ASP A 578 -31.76 -21.19 21.20
C ASP A 578 -33.16 -21.28 21.85
N ARG A 579 -34.22 -21.37 21.01
CA ARG A 579 -35.64 -21.44 21.43
C ARG A 579 -36.02 -20.47 22.57
N PRO A 580 -35.71 -19.17 22.38
CA PRO A 580 -35.85 -18.18 23.46
C PRO A 580 -37.31 -17.93 23.93
N TRP A 581 -38.29 -18.49 23.24
CA TRP A 581 -39.68 -18.40 23.63
C TRP A 581 -40.06 -19.31 24.81
N ASP A 582 -39.21 -20.31 25.15
CA ASP A 582 -39.47 -21.22 26.28
C ASP A 582 -39.38 -20.48 27.62
N ASP A 583 -38.57 -19.40 27.69
CA ASP A 583 -38.37 -18.57 28.88
C ASP A 583 -39.12 -17.21 28.79
N ALA A 584 -39.91 -16.99 27.73
CA ALA A 584 -40.53 -15.70 27.46
C ALA A 584 -41.75 -15.43 28.39
N THR A 585 -41.71 -14.31 29.08
CA THR A 585 -42.88 -13.77 29.81
C THR A 585 -43.77 -12.96 28.88
N ALA A 586 -45.02 -12.66 29.26
CA ALA A 586 -45.89 -11.83 28.45
C ALA A 586 -45.34 -10.40 28.35
N PRO A 587 -44.98 -9.93 27.12
CA PRO A 587 -44.43 -8.60 26.97
C PRO A 587 -45.46 -7.50 27.20
N ARG A 588 -45.03 -6.37 27.76
CA ARG A 588 -45.83 -5.16 27.77
C ARG A 588 -45.97 -4.61 26.38
N LEU A 589 -47.20 -4.36 25.91
CA LEU A 589 -47.45 -3.85 24.57
C LEU A 589 -47.09 -2.36 24.42
N TRP A 590 -47.21 -1.58 25.47
CA TRP A 590 -46.85 -0.15 25.57
C TRP A 590 -46.68 0.23 27.06
N ASP A 591 -45.90 1.26 27.27
CA ASP A 591 -45.72 1.86 28.62
C ASP A 591 -46.67 3.05 28.83
N SER A 592 -47.08 3.70 27.74
CA SER A 592 -48.03 4.80 27.73
C SER A 592 -49.00 4.73 26.56
N PRO A 593 -50.26 5.21 26.73
CA PRO A 593 -51.22 5.28 25.60
C PRO A 593 -50.70 6.13 24.41
N LEU A 594 -49.88 7.15 24.69
CA LEU A 594 -49.29 8.01 23.66
C LEU A 594 -48.31 7.22 22.78
N GLN A 595 -47.51 6.34 23.35
CA GLN A 595 -46.59 5.45 22.64
C GLN A 595 -47.38 4.55 21.67
N GLY A 596 -48.49 3.95 22.15
CA GLY A 596 -49.37 3.11 21.31
C GLY A 596 -49.96 3.89 20.12
N ALA A 597 -50.44 5.11 20.39
CA ALA A 597 -50.98 5.97 19.34
C ALA A 597 -49.96 6.37 18.29
N LEU A 598 -48.72 6.74 18.72
CA LEU A 598 -47.61 7.08 17.82
C LEU A 598 -47.17 5.86 17.00
N ALA A 599 -47.09 4.68 17.62
CA ALA A 599 -46.74 3.45 16.92
C ALA A 599 -47.79 3.10 15.82
N VAL A 600 -49.08 3.28 16.08
CA VAL A 600 -50.13 3.07 15.10
C VAL A 600 -50.04 4.09 13.98
N LEU A 601 -49.83 5.38 14.27
CA LEU A 601 -49.71 6.43 13.25
C LEU A 601 -48.48 6.20 12.34
N THR A 602 -47.32 5.85 12.94
CA THR A 602 -46.10 5.55 12.23
C THR A 602 -46.27 4.34 11.30
N SER A 603 -46.88 3.26 11.82
CA SER A 603 -47.20 2.06 11.04
C SER A 603 -48.20 2.37 9.91
N ALA A 604 -49.19 3.18 10.17
CA ALA A 604 -50.15 3.61 9.14
C ALA A 604 -49.45 4.43 8.03
N ALA A 605 -48.56 5.35 8.39
CA ALA A 605 -47.76 6.10 7.41
C ALA A 605 -46.88 5.18 6.56
N ALA A 606 -46.23 4.18 7.16
CA ALA A 606 -45.45 3.18 6.46
C ALA A 606 -46.29 2.34 5.49
N LEU A 607 -47.45 1.89 5.90
CA LEU A 607 -48.40 1.14 5.02
C LEU A 607 -48.93 2.00 3.89
N LEU A 608 -49.30 3.26 4.16
CA LEU A 608 -49.73 4.20 3.12
C LEU A 608 -48.63 4.47 2.09
N CYS A 609 -47.35 4.51 2.52
CA CYS A 609 -46.22 4.67 1.60
C CYS A 609 -46.15 3.58 0.53
N LEU A 610 -46.62 2.36 0.82
CA LEU A 610 -46.65 1.23 -0.14
C LEU A 610 -47.71 1.43 -1.25
N THR A 611 -48.74 2.25 -1.02
CA THR A 611 -49.87 2.43 -1.93
C THR A 611 -49.70 3.61 -2.89
N VAL A 612 -48.67 4.45 -2.66
CA VAL A 612 -48.54 5.73 -3.38
C VAL A 612 -47.76 5.55 -4.67
N SER A 613 -48.28 6.07 -5.75
CA SER A 613 -47.64 6.05 -7.08
C SER A 613 -46.80 7.29 -7.39
N ARG A 614 -46.94 8.39 -6.64
CA ARG A 614 -46.20 9.64 -6.81
C ARG A 614 -44.97 9.66 -5.90
N ARG A 615 -43.77 9.82 -6.47
CA ARG A 615 -42.49 9.78 -5.75
C ARG A 615 -42.43 10.78 -4.59
N MET A 616 -42.89 12.03 -4.80
CA MET A 616 -42.86 13.05 -3.75
C MET A 616 -43.74 12.67 -2.56
N LYS A 617 -44.94 12.11 -2.83
CA LYS A 617 -45.79 11.64 -1.74
C LYS A 617 -45.17 10.48 -0.98
N ALA A 618 -44.46 9.58 -1.66
CA ALA A 618 -43.74 8.48 -1.00
C ALA A 618 -42.64 8.99 -0.09
N VAL A 619 -41.85 10.00 -0.51
CA VAL A 619 -40.80 10.61 0.32
C VAL A 619 -41.38 11.28 1.56
N VAL A 620 -42.45 12.05 1.41
CA VAL A 620 -43.11 12.71 2.57
C VAL A 620 -43.67 11.68 3.56
N LEU A 621 -44.29 10.59 3.09
CA LEU A 621 -44.78 9.53 3.96
C LEU A 621 -43.66 8.75 4.62
N ALA A 622 -42.54 8.50 3.92
CA ALA A 622 -41.36 7.89 4.48
C ALA A 622 -40.72 8.80 5.56
N GLY A 623 -40.64 10.13 5.29
CA GLY A 623 -40.18 11.09 6.30
C GLY A 623 -41.12 11.14 7.53
N LEU A 624 -42.44 11.00 7.33
CA LEU A 624 -43.34 10.93 8.46
C LEU A 624 -43.09 9.70 9.35
N THR A 625 -42.66 8.57 8.78
CA THR A 625 -42.22 7.40 9.60
C THR A 625 -41.00 7.70 10.42
N GLY A 626 -40.01 8.42 9.87
CA GLY A 626 -38.80 8.84 10.61
C GLY A 626 -39.12 9.81 11.75
N TYR A 627 -39.93 10.82 11.50
CA TYR A 627 -40.41 11.74 12.55
C TYR A 627 -41.25 11.03 13.62
N GLY A 628 -42.10 10.06 13.23
CA GLY A 628 -42.84 9.23 14.15
C GLY A 628 -41.92 8.42 15.06
N THR A 629 -40.85 7.86 14.53
CA THR A 629 -39.83 7.15 15.30
C THR A 629 -39.11 8.11 16.26
N ALA A 630 -38.74 9.32 15.81
CA ALA A 630 -38.13 10.33 16.68
C ALA A 630 -39.04 10.69 17.88
N LEU A 631 -40.34 10.83 17.63
CA LEU A 631 -41.32 11.07 18.73
C LEU A 631 -41.44 9.88 19.67
N LEU A 632 -41.31 8.64 19.17
CA LEU A 632 -41.24 7.44 20.03
C LEU A 632 -40.01 7.48 20.93
N PHE A 633 -38.84 7.91 20.43
CA PHE A 633 -37.65 8.11 21.25
C PHE A 633 -37.88 9.15 22.36
N VAL A 634 -38.54 10.28 22.05
CA VAL A 634 -38.87 11.29 23.06
C VAL A 634 -39.74 10.68 24.18
N VAL A 635 -40.75 9.93 23.81
CA VAL A 635 -41.69 9.32 24.78
C VAL A 635 -41.00 8.25 25.63
N GLN A 636 -39.97 7.61 25.12
CA GLN A 636 -39.15 6.63 25.80
C GLN A 636 -37.98 7.24 26.64
N GLY A 637 -37.85 8.58 26.65
CA GLY A 637 -36.81 9.25 27.42
C GLY A 637 -35.43 9.21 26.81
N ALA A 638 -35.35 9.10 25.46
CA ALA A 638 -34.10 9.12 24.71
C ALA A 638 -33.97 10.40 23.86
N PRO A 639 -33.74 11.57 24.47
CA PRO A 639 -33.75 12.86 23.76
C PRO A 639 -32.64 13.01 22.74
N ASP A 640 -31.43 12.44 22.96
CA ASP A 640 -30.32 12.50 22.00
C ASP A 640 -30.66 11.76 20.72
N LEU A 641 -31.21 10.54 20.82
CA LEU A 641 -31.62 9.76 19.67
C LEU A 641 -32.72 10.47 18.92
N ALA A 642 -33.70 11.08 19.65
CA ALA A 642 -34.78 11.83 19.05
C ALA A 642 -34.25 13.03 18.24
N LEU A 643 -33.36 13.82 18.82
CA LEU A 643 -32.79 15.01 18.20
C LEU A 643 -31.98 14.63 16.95
N THR A 644 -31.16 13.60 17.06
CA THR A 644 -30.40 13.05 15.93
C THR A 644 -31.33 12.61 14.81
N GLN A 645 -32.36 11.82 15.12
CA GLN A 645 -33.34 11.32 14.15
C GLN A 645 -34.08 12.45 13.46
N PHE A 646 -34.50 13.51 14.17
CA PHE A 646 -35.12 14.69 13.59
C PHE A 646 -34.20 15.39 12.59
N CYS A 647 -32.93 15.58 12.96
CA CYS A 647 -31.96 16.24 12.09
C CYS A 647 -31.65 15.41 10.84
N VAL A 648 -31.39 14.12 11.00
CA VAL A 648 -31.08 13.19 9.89
C VAL A 648 -32.24 13.11 8.93
N GLU A 649 -33.49 12.96 9.44
CA GLU A 649 -34.69 12.89 8.62
C GLU A 649 -34.89 14.18 7.81
N THR A 650 -34.69 15.33 8.47
CA THR A 650 -34.79 16.65 7.80
C THR A 650 -33.78 16.80 6.68
N VAL A 651 -32.52 16.50 6.92
CA VAL A 651 -31.46 16.57 5.90
C VAL A 651 -31.76 15.59 4.76
N SER A 652 -32.13 14.34 5.09
CA SER A 652 -32.46 13.31 4.11
C SER A 652 -33.63 13.70 3.22
N MET A 653 -34.70 14.22 3.82
CA MET A 653 -35.89 14.66 3.10
C MET A 653 -35.56 15.79 2.11
N ILE A 654 -34.72 16.76 2.53
CA ILE A 654 -34.28 17.86 1.65
C ILE A 654 -33.43 17.32 0.49
N VAL A 655 -32.50 16.42 0.76
CA VAL A 655 -31.66 15.78 -0.29
C VAL A 655 -32.56 15.01 -1.28
N PHE A 656 -33.52 14.23 -0.80
CA PHE A 656 -34.46 13.53 -1.67
C PHE A 656 -35.27 14.47 -2.52
N VAL A 657 -35.77 15.57 -1.98
CA VAL A 657 -36.52 16.59 -2.74
C VAL A 657 -35.64 17.17 -3.86
N LEU A 658 -34.39 17.49 -3.55
CA LEU A 658 -33.41 17.98 -4.54
C LEU A 658 -33.19 16.97 -5.68
N VAL A 659 -33.04 15.69 -5.36
CA VAL A 659 -32.84 14.63 -6.35
C VAL A 659 -34.10 14.37 -7.16
N LEU A 660 -35.26 14.35 -6.53
CA LEU A 660 -36.54 14.08 -7.18
C LEU A 660 -36.98 15.17 -8.15
N ARG A 661 -36.48 16.42 -8.03
CA ARG A 661 -36.73 17.48 -9.02
C ARG A 661 -36.39 17.08 -10.46
N ARG A 662 -35.60 16.04 -10.66
CA ARG A 662 -35.13 15.54 -11.97
C ARG A 662 -35.73 14.22 -12.40
N MET A 663 -36.43 13.55 -11.50
CA MET A 663 -36.98 12.24 -11.77
C MET A 663 -38.46 12.36 -12.25
N PRO A 664 -38.94 11.43 -13.06
CA PRO A 664 -40.35 11.38 -13.44
C PRO A 664 -41.24 11.38 -12.19
N VAL A 665 -42.34 12.10 -12.23
CA VAL A 665 -43.26 12.28 -11.09
C VAL A 665 -43.83 10.96 -10.56
N HIS A 666 -44.05 10.00 -11.46
CA HIS A 666 -44.63 8.70 -11.12
C HIS A 666 -43.59 7.57 -11.20
N PHE A 667 -43.82 6.52 -10.45
CA PHE A 667 -43.09 5.26 -10.62
C PHE A 667 -43.56 4.62 -11.94
N GLN A 668 -42.58 4.27 -12.82
CA GLN A 668 -42.83 3.76 -14.18
C GLN A 668 -42.74 2.24 -14.30
N GLU A 669 -42.43 1.50 -13.22
CA GLU A 669 -42.24 0.06 -13.32
C GLU A 669 -43.57 -0.71 -13.29
N SER A 670 -43.88 -1.39 -14.40
CA SER A 670 -44.81 -2.51 -14.41
C SER A 670 -44.14 -3.73 -13.78
N VAL A 671 -44.46 -4.07 -12.57
CA VAL A 671 -43.91 -5.25 -11.90
C VAL A 671 -44.53 -6.50 -12.48
N SER A 672 -43.71 -7.35 -13.13
CA SER A 672 -44.15 -8.67 -13.61
C SER A 672 -44.76 -9.49 -12.45
N SER A 673 -45.80 -10.26 -12.77
CA SER A 673 -46.50 -11.12 -11.80
C SER A 673 -45.56 -12.07 -11.03
N TRP A 674 -44.53 -12.61 -11.72
CA TRP A 674 -43.50 -13.45 -11.11
C TRP A 674 -42.65 -12.69 -10.06
N ARG A 675 -42.24 -11.48 -10.37
CA ARG A 675 -41.47 -10.66 -9.40
C ARG A 675 -42.32 -10.32 -8.18
N ARG A 676 -43.59 -10.11 -8.33
CA ARG A 676 -44.54 -9.86 -7.23
C ARG A 676 -44.71 -11.11 -6.36
N ALA A 677 -44.83 -12.30 -7.00
CA ALA A 677 -44.92 -13.59 -6.30
C ALA A 677 -43.73 -13.92 -5.42
N VAL A 678 -42.53 -13.40 -5.76
CA VAL A 678 -41.32 -13.58 -4.92
C VAL A 678 -41.20 -12.48 -3.85
N ARG A 679 -41.50 -11.23 -4.18
CA ARG A 679 -41.33 -10.09 -3.26
C ARG A 679 -42.25 -10.19 -2.04
N ILE A 680 -43.51 -10.60 -2.22
CA ILE A 680 -44.50 -10.67 -1.13
C ILE A 680 -44.07 -11.70 -0.05
N PRO A 681 -43.75 -12.97 -0.38
CA PRO A 681 -43.30 -13.93 0.63
C PRO A 681 -42.02 -13.51 1.37
N VAL A 682 -41.05 -12.92 0.68
CA VAL A 682 -39.83 -12.41 1.30
C VAL A 682 -40.13 -11.28 2.29
N ALA A 683 -40.98 -10.32 1.90
CA ALA A 683 -41.40 -9.24 2.77
C ALA A 683 -42.18 -9.73 3.99
N LEU A 684 -43.10 -10.67 3.81
CA LEU A 684 -43.86 -11.27 4.91
C LEU A 684 -42.99 -12.08 5.83
N ALA A 685 -42.05 -12.86 5.30
CA ALA A 685 -41.11 -13.61 6.12
C ALA A 685 -40.19 -12.69 6.95
N ALA A 686 -39.67 -11.62 6.32
CA ALA A 686 -38.87 -10.62 7.04
C ALA A 686 -39.67 -9.94 8.15
N ALA A 687 -40.92 -9.55 7.87
CA ALA A 687 -41.79 -8.95 8.88
C ALA A 687 -42.13 -9.92 10.01
N ALA A 688 -42.40 -11.19 9.71
CA ALA A 688 -42.71 -12.20 10.70
C ALA A 688 -41.50 -12.53 11.59
N THR A 689 -40.34 -12.79 11.00
CA THR A 689 -39.12 -13.10 11.78
C THR A 689 -38.67 -11.92 12.63
N SER A 690 -38.69 -10.69 12.08
CA SER A 690 -38.35 -9.49 12.85
C SER A 690 -39.36 -9.20 13.94
N GLY A 691 -40.68 -9.41 13.67
CA GLY A 691 -41.71 -9.27 14.67
C GLY A 691 -41.58 -10.27 15.84
N VAL A 692 -41.26 -11.53 15.50
CA VAL A 692 -40.98 -12.56 16.55
C VAL A 692 -39.70 -12.21 17.31
N ALA A 693 -38.62 -11.78 16.62
CA ALA A 693 -37.39 -11.39 17.29
C ALA A 693 -37.59 -10.23 18.28
N VAL A 694 -38.35 -9.19 17.88
CA VAL A 694 -38.69 -8.05 18.76
C VAL A 694 -39.53 -8.53 19.94
N TRP A 695 -40.56 -9.40 19.69
CA TRP A 695 -41.39 -9.95 20.75
C TRP A 695 -40.56 -10.75 21.75
N VAL A 696 -39.66 -11.63 21.28
CA VAL A 696 -38.78 -12.42 22.13
C VAL A 696 -37.83 -11.52 22.91
N SER A 697 -37.19 -10.54 22.27
CA SER A 697 -36.29 -9.59 22.95
C SER A 697 -36.98 -8.77 24.03
N ALA A 698 -38.27 -8.45 23.86
CA ALA A 698 -39.07 -7.75 24.87
C ALA A 698 -39.50 -8.65 26.02
N ALA A 699 -39.70 -9.95 25.77
CA ALA A 699 -40.21 -10.93 26.72
C ALA A 699 -39.11 -11.68 27.51
N ALA A 700 -37.94 -11.87 26.96
CA ALA A 700 -36.84 -12.68 27.53
C ALA A 700 -35.76 -11.81 28.23
N ARG A 701 -36.12 -10.83 28.98
CA ARG A 701 -35.20 -9.98 29.78
C ARG A 701 -34.77 -10.70 31.06
N THR A 702 -33.91 -11.68 30.91
CA THR A 702 -33.42 -12.50 32.04
C THR A 702 -32.02 -12.11 32.52
N ALA A 703 -31.23 -11.44 31.70
CA ALA A 703 -29.89 -10.96 32.04
C ALA A 703 -29.93 -9.50 32.53
N GLU A 704 -29.02 -9.16 33.46
CA GLU A 704 -28.80 -7.76 33.84
C GLU A 704 -28.44 -6.92 32.61
N PRO A 705 -29.05 -5.74 32.41
CA PRO A 705 -28.74 -4.87 31.29
C PRO A 705 -27.28 -4.40 31.36
N ALA A 706 -26.47 -4.69 30.35
CA ALA A 706 -25.10 -4.16 30.24
C ALA A 706 -25.06 -2.62 30.29
N GLY A 707 -26.15 -1.94 29.93
CA GLY A 707 -26.32 -0.50 30.03
C GLY A 707 -26.21 0.03 31.46
N ALA A 708 -26.54 -0.77 32.50
CA ALA A 708 -26.40 -0.34 33.90
C ALA A 708 -24.94 -0.09 34.26
N ALA A 709 -24.03 -1.00 33.86
CA ALA A 709 -22.58 -0.84 34.06
C ALA A 709 -22.02 0.36 33.29
N MET A 710 -22.52 0.63 32.07
CA MET A 710 -22.12 1.80 31.29
C MET A 710 -22.56 3.11 31.94
N VAL A 711 -23.73 3.15 32.56
CA VAL A 711 -24.22 4.35 33.28
C VAL A 711 -23.36 4.61 34.53
N GLU A 712 -22.99 3.56 35.26
CA GLU A 712 -22.11 3.66 36.42
C GLU A 712 -20.72 4.14 36.05
N GLU A 713 -20.14 3.58 34.96
CA GLU A 713 -18.84 3.98 34.46
C GLU A 713 -18.86 5.42 33.92
N ALA A 714 -19.88 5.82 33.19
CA ALA A 714 -20.03 7.18 32.68
C ALA A 714 -20.12 8.20 33.83
N ALA A 715 -20.77 7.84 34.94
CA ALA A 715 -20.84 8.70 36.12
C ALA A 715 -19.46 8.89 36.79
N SER A 716 -18.57 7.89 36.73
CA SER A 716 -17.19 7.98 37.24
C SER A 716 -16.34 8.98 36.48
N HIS A 717 -16.62 9.22 35.20
CA HIS A 717 -15.93 10.20 34.34
C HIS A 717 -16.39 11.65 34.53
N GLY A 718 -17.35 11.88 35.45
CA GLY A 718 -17.80 13.22 35.82
C GLY A 718 -18.69 13.94 34.82
N LEU A 719 -19.07 13.28 33.73
CA LEU A 719 -19.99 13.79 32.70
C LEU A 719 -21.44 13.42 33.08
N LYS A 720 -22.40 14.31 32.81
CA LYS A 720 -23.82 14.07 33.12
C LYS A 720 -24.59 13.39 31.99
N ASP A 721 -24.13 13.56 30.76
CA ASP A 721 -24.75 12.91 29.61
C ASP A 721 -24.06 11.57 29.34
N VAL A 722 -24.77 10.49 29.60
CA VAL A 722 -24.26 9.12 29.45
C VAL A 722 -24.00 8.80 27.95
N VAL A 723 -24.86 9.28 27.06
CA VAL A 723 -24.74 8.99 25.63
C VAL A 723 -23.50 9.69 25.07
N ALA A 724 -23.30 10.97 25.41
CA ALA A 724 -22.10 11.71 25.01
C ALA A 724 -20.83 11.05 25.58
N THR A 725 -20.82 10.64 26.86
CA THR A 725 -19.66 9.96 27.47
C THR A 725 -19.31 8.66 26.73
N ILE A 726 -20.32 7.86 26.38
CA ILE A 726 -20.09 6.62 25.63
C ILE A 726 -19.47 6.92 24.26
N LEU A 727 -19.98 7.92 23.55
CA LEU A 727 -19.55 8.24 22.17
C LEU A 727 -18.19 8.91 22.08
N VAL A 728 -17.76 9.66 23.09
CA VAL A 728 -16.50 10.45 23.02
C VAL A 728 -15.37 9.89 23.88
N ASP A 729 -15.66 8.97 24.84
CA ASP A 729 -14.67 8.38 25.72
C ASP A 729 -14.76 6.84 25.73
N LEU A 730 -15.78 6.24 26.33
CA LEU A 730 -15.86 4.79 26.53
C LEU A 730 -15.85 3.99 25.21
N ARG A 731 -16.50 4.50 24.17
CA ARG A 731 -16.58 3.90 22.83
C ARG A 731 -16.22 4.88 21.72
N ALA A 732 -15.28 5.77 21.96
CA ALA A 732 -14.86 6.80 21.00
C ALA A 732 -14.36 6.23 19.67
N TRP A 733 -13.92 4.96 19.63
CA TRP A 733 -13.59 4.25 18.40
C TRP A 733 -14.76 4.15 17.42
N ASP A 734 -16.00 3.99 17.91
CA ASP A 734 -17.18 3.94 17.06
C ASP A 734 -17.38 5.27 16.33
N THR A 735 -17.31 6.38 17.07
CA THR A 735 -17.42 7.73 16.52
C THR A 735 -16.25 8.08 15.55
N MET A 736 -15.06 7.61 15.87
CA MET A 736 -13.90 7.76 14.97
C MET A 736 -14.08 6.97 13.67
N GLY A 737 -14.61 5.75 13.76
CA GLY A 737 -14.95 4.90 12.61
C GLY A 737 -16.01 5.54 11.72
N GLU A 738 -17.10 6.06 12.31
CA GLU A 738 -18.16 6.78 11.61
C GLU A 738 -17.62 8.02 10.91
N SER A 739 -16.79 8.79 11.59
CA SER A 739 -16.10 9.97 11.03
C SER A 739 -15.23 9.60 9.82
N ALA A 740 -14.48 8.51 9.90
CA ALA A 740 -13.66 8.01 8.80
C ALA A 740 -14.50 7.56 7.59
N VAL A 741 -15.63 6.89 7.83
CA VAL A 741 -16.58 6.48 6.78
C VAL A 741 -17.21 7.69 6.09
N LEU A 742 -17.63 8.70 6.84
CA LEU A 742 -18.17 9.93 6.28
C LEU A 742 -17.14 10.67 5.41
N ALA A 743 -15.89 10.77 5.89
CA ALA A 743 -14.81 11.37 5.12
C ALA A 743 -14.54 10.58 3.82
N ALA A 744 -14.49 9.25 3.89
CA ALA A 744 -14.30 8.39 2.73
C ALA A 744 -15.46 8.53 1.72
N ALA A 745 -16.71 8.63 2.19
CA ALA A 745 -17.88 8.85 1.35
C ALA A 745 -17.80 10.20 0.62
N ALA A 746 -17.45 11.29 1.32
CA ALA A 746 -17.26 12.61 0.73
C ALA A 746 -16.17 12.61 -0.36
N VAL A 747 -15.01 12.02 -0.08
CA VAL A 747 -13.91 11.89 -1.06
C VAL A 747 -14.37 11.04 -2.26
N GLY A 748 -15.11 9.97 -2.03
CA GLY A 748 -15.68 9.11 -3.08
C GLY A 748 -16.63 9.87 -4.00
N VAL A 749 -17.57 10.61 -3.45
CA VAL A 749 -18.51 11.45 -4.20
C VAL A 749 -17.78 12.52 -5.03
N THR A 750 -16.85 13.22 -4.40
CA THR A 750 -16.03 14.25 -5.06
C THR A 750 -15.21 13.66 -6.21
N SER A 751 -14.57 12.51 -5.99
CA SER A 751 -13.79 11.80 -7.01
C SER A 751 -14.64 11.41 -8.23
N LEU A 752 -15.86 10.88 -8.03
CA LEU A 752 -16.77 10.52 -9.11
C LEU A 752 -17.22 11.74 -9.93
N ILE A 753 -17.42 12.89 -9.30
CA ILE A 753 -17.78 14.12 -9.97
C ILE A 753 -16.64 14.66 -10.83
N TYR A 754 -15.39 14.59 -10.34
CA TYR A 754 -14.21 15.03 -11.10
C TYR A 754 -13.86 14.09 -12.27
N LEU A 755 -14.06 12.80 -12.14
CA LEU A 755 -13.89 11.84 -13.24
C LEU A 755 -14.82 12.14 -14.42
N HIS A 756 -16.07 12.51 -14.17
CA HIS A 756 -17.02 12.90 -15.22
C HIS A 756 -16.58 14.16 -15.98
N ARG A 757 -15.91 15.11 -15.33
CA ARG A 757 -15.39 16.32 -15.97
C ARG A 757 -14.27 16.06 -16.97
N ARG A 758 -13.45 15.03 -16.76
CA ARG A 758 -12.37 14.65 -17.69
C ARG A 758 -12.88 13.95 -18.94
N SER A 759 -14.00 13.24 -18.84
CA SER A 759 -14.59 12.56 -20.00
C SER A 759 -15.46 13.46 -20.91
N GLU A 760 -15.83 14.65 -20.44
CA GLU A 760 -16.65 15.62 -21.21
C GLU A 760 -15.81 16.67 -21.97
N GLN A 761 -14.48 16.61 -21.94
CA GLN A 761 -13.69 17.39 -22.90
C GLN A 761 -13.88 16.81 -24.29
N PRO A 762 -14.44 17.56 -25.25
CA PRO A 762 -14.56 17.06 -26.63
C PRO A 762 -13.16 16.72 -27.16
N PRO A 763 -13.01 15.66 -27.96
CA PRO A 763 -11.78 15.45 -28.68
C PRO A 763 -11.54 16.70 -29.54
N ALA A 764 -10.34 17.26 -29.45
CA ALA A 764 -9.94 18.38 -30.28
C ALA A 764 -10.23 18.03 -31.74
N SER A 765 -11.25 18.71 -32.29
CA SER A 765 -11.63 18.55 -33.67
C SER A 765 -10.56 19.18 -34.55
N GLY A 766 -10.10 18.43 -35.54
CA GLY A 766 -9.40 18.97 -36.67
C GLY A 766 -7.93 18.60 -36.72
N GLY A 767 -7.63 17.56 -37.47
CA GLY A 767 -6.28 17.20 -37.87
C GLY A 767 -5.69 18.20 -38.85
N GLU A 768 -4.46 18.58 -38.57
CA GLU A 768 -3.46 18.95 -39.57
C GLU A 768 -2.24 18.00 -39.41
N PRO A 769 -1.63 17.57 -40.50
CA PRO A 769 -0.55 16.59 -40.42
C PRO A 769 0.76 17.20 -39.90
N PRO A 770 1.66 16.38 -39.33
CA PRO A 770 2.77 16.86 -38.51
C PRO A 770 3.89 17.47 -39.37
N GLY A 771 4.05 18.78 -39.24
CA GLY A 771 5.24 19.50 -39.63
C GLY A 771 5.99 20.02 -38.42
N ARG A 772 7.11 19.40 -38.16
CA ARG A 772 8.29 19.88 -37.42
C ARG A 772 8.15 20.89 -36.27
N THR A 773 8.36 20.36 -35.05
CA THR A 773 9.30 20.82 -34.04
C THR A 773 9.20 22.20 -33.44
N ALA A 774 8.66 22.28 -32.23
CA ALA A 774 9.24 23.02 -31.09
C ALA A 774 8.84 22.27 -29.79
N PRO A 775 9.69 22.16 -28.76
CA PRO A 775 9.35 21.45 -27.53
C PRO A 775 8.31 22.27 -26.77
N ALA A 776 7.17 21.65 -26.52
CA ALA A 776 6.15 22.21 -25.65
C ALA A 776 6.75 22.35 -24.24
N ALA A 777 6.79 23.57 -23.74
CA ALA A 777 7.11 23.86 -22.35
C ALA A 777 6.15 23.11 -21.44
N VAL A 778 6.70 22.22 -20.64
CA VAL A 778 6.00 21.54 -19.55
C VAL A 778 5.64 22.62 -18.54
N VAL A 779 4.36 22.90 -18.40
CA VAL A 779 3.85 23.72 -17.29
C VAL A 779 4.02 22.88 -16.01
N PRO A 780 4.84 23.29 -15.05
CA PRO A 780 4.93 22.59 -13.79
C PRO A 780 3.58 22.75 -13.07
N VAL A 781 3.02 21.66 -12.59
CA VAL A 781 1.95 21.68 -11.60
C VAL A 781 2.56 22.24 -10.32
N GLY A 782 2.46 23.55 -10.16
CA GLY A 782 2.92 24.24 -8.98
C GLY A 782 2.04 23.86 -7.78
N VAL A 783 2.69 23.48 -6.73
CA VAL A 783 2.17 23.53 -5.36
C VAL A 783 1.58 24.94 -5.16
N PRO A 784 0.35 25.10 -4.66
CA PRO A 784 -0.19 26.41 -4.40
C PRO A 784 0.65 27.07 -3.31
N THR A 785 1.52 27.99 -3.72
CA THR A 785 2.13 28.93 -2.80
C THR A 785 1.02 29.82 -2.26
N LEU A 786 0.84 29.83 -0.96
CA LEU A 786 0.05 30.82 -0.23
C LEU A 786 0.51 32.21 -0.64
N LYS A 787 -0.19 32.84 -1.57
CA LYS A 787 -0.05 34.27 -1.79
C LYS A 787 -0.70 34.97 -0.61
N ALA A 788 0.11 35.79 0.06
CA ALA A 788 -0.33 36.62 1.13
C ALA A 788 -1.56 37.44 0.70
N SER A 789 -2.57 37.45 1.57
CA SER A 789 -3.75 38.30 1.47
C SER A 789 -3.30 39.77 1.35
N PRO A 790 -3.88 40.55 0.46
CA PRO A 790 -3.70 41.98 0.53
C PRO A 790 -4.44 42.54 1.75
N ALA A 791 -3.84 43.58 2.34
CA ALA A 791 -4.31 44.28 3.53
C ALA A 791 -5.78 44.72 3.39
N PRO A 792 -6.54 44.81 4.51
CA PRO A 792 -7.91 45.29 4.48
C PRO A 792 -7.92 46.78 4.25
N GLY A 793 -8.45 47.21 3.12
CA GLY A 793 -8.60 48.69 2.89
C GLY A 793 -8.87 49.13 1.46
N THR A 794 -9.16 48.28 0.51
CA THR A 794 -9.57 48.72 -0.82
C THR A 794 -10.99 48.24 -1.14
N ALA A 795 -11.92 49.17 -1.06
CA ALA A 795 -13.28 49.02 -1.54
C ALA A 795 -13.25 48.65 -3.02
N TRP A 796 -13.92 47.56 -3.37
CA TRP A 796 -14.19 47.17 -4.75
C TRP A 796 -15.16 48.18 -5.37
N SER A 797 -14.64 49.14 -6.10
CA SER A 797 -15.46 49.89 -7.05
C SER A 797 -15.69 49.04 -8.27
N LEU A 798 -16.92 48.52 -8.40
CA LEU A 798 -17.41 48.01 -9.67
C LEU A 798 -17.46 49.19 -10.65
N SER A 799 -16.50 49.26 -11.57
CA SER A 799 -16.60 50.13 -12.73
C SER A 799 -17.77 49.66 -13.58
N ARG A 800 -18.75 50.46 -13.66
CA ARG A 800 -19.90 50.42 -14.57
C ARG A 800 -19.38 50.71 -15.97
N ASP A 801 -19.03 49.71 -16.76
CA ASP A 801 -19.03 49.79 -18.21
C ASP A 801 -20.21 48.99 -18.73
N SER A 802 -21.39 49.65 -18.73
CA SER A 802 -22.58 49.18 -19.40
C SER A 802 -22.92 50.13 -20.54
N GLU A 803 -22.20 49.99 -21.65
CA GLU A 803 -22.73 50.45 -22.93
C GLU A 803 -23.22 49.25 -23.73
N GLY A 804 -24.54 49.18 -23.96
CA GLY A 804 -25.14 48.34 -25.00
C GLY A 804 -26.21 47.37 -24.58
N LEU A 805 -27.26 47.85 -23.87
CA LEU A 805 -28.57 47.17 -23.85
C LEU A 805 -29.68 48.23 -23.64
N THR A 806 -29.92 49.01 -24.69
CA THR A 806 -31.19 49.78 -24.83
C THR A 806 -32.21 48.86 -25.49
N GLY A 807 -33.24 48.48 -24.77
CA GLY A 807 -34.34 47.75 -25.34
C GLY A 807 -35.13 46.90 -24.35
N LEU A 808 -35.48 47.43 -23.17
CA LEU A 808 -36.56 46.85 -22.36
C LEU A 808 -37.61 47.90 -22.07
N PRO A 809 -38.91 47.58 -22.08
CA PRO A 809 -39.99 48.50 -21.85
C PRO A 809 -39.96 49.00 -20.40
N GLN A 810 -40.11 50.32 -20.24
CA GLN A 810 -40.38 50.94 -18.94
C GLN A 810 -41.74 50.49 -18.43
N GLY A 811 -41.70 49.70 -17.34
CA GLY A 811 -42.83 49.32 -16.55
C GLY A 811 -42.63 49.90 -15.14
N ASP A 812 -43.58 50.66 -14.72
CA ASP A 812 -43.91 51.20 -13.39
C ASP A 812 -42.78 51.33 -12.34
N GLU A 813 -42.53 52.58 -11.93
CA GLU A 813 -41.80 52.91 -10.72
C GLU A 813 -42.52 52.40 -9.45
N GLY A 814 -42.40 51.07 -9.16
CA GLY A 814 -42.69 50.48 -7.87
C GLY A 814 -41.53 50.68 -6.90
N ALA A 815 -41.77 50.90 -5.63
CA ALA A 815 -40.82 51.08 -4.55
C ALA A 815 -39.60 50.08 -4.66
N PRO A 816 -38.37 50.44 -4.23
CA PRO A 816 -37.22 49.59 -4.37
C PRO A 816 -37.48 48.26 -3.72
N GLU A 817 -37.53 47.21 -4.56
CA GLU A 817 -37.65 45.79 -4.11
C GLU A 817 -36.45 45.49 -3.24
N ARG A 818 -36.66 45.40 -1.94
CA ARG A 818 -35.59 45.04 -0.99
C ARG A 818 -35.13 43.64 -1.29
N ASP A 819 -33.96 43.48 -1.83
CA ASP A 819 -33.28 42.16 -1.94
C ASP A 819 -32.93 41.68 -0.52
N TRP A 820 -33.63 40.67 -0.06
CA TRP A 820 -33.45 40.05 1.26
C TRP A 820 -32.19 39.19 1.33
N LEU A 821 -31.78 38.62 0.19
CA LEU A 821 -30.58 37.86 0.02
C LEU A 821 -29.72 38.44 -1.11
N ALA A 822 -28.44 38.60 -0.93
CA ALA A 822 -27.53 39.25 -1.88
C ALA A 822 -27.50 38.58 -3.28
N ALA A 823 -27.67 37.28 -3.33
CA ALA A 823 -27.66 36.50 -4.58
C ALA A 823 -29.07 36.14 -5.13
N SER A 824 -30.14 36.64 -4.53
CA SER A 824 -31.52 36.32 -4.94
C SER A 824 -31.85 36.80 -6.37
N SER A 825 -31.18 37.88 -6.81
CA SER A 825 -31.28 38.43 -8.18
C SER A 825 -30.73 37.47 -9.26
N THR A 826 -29.96 36.46 -8.88
CA THR A 826 -29.40 35.46 -9.83
C THR A 826 -30.36 34.31 -10.14
N LEU A 827 -31.48 34.20 -9.41
CA LEU A 827 -32.50 33.18 -9.66
C LEU A 827 -33.58 33.70 -10.62
N ALA A 828 -34.05 32.80 -11.48
CA ALA A 828 -35.18 33.13 -12.35
C ALA A 828 -36.43 33.47 -11.52
N PRO A 829 -37.24 34.51 -11.89
CA PRO A 829 -38.40 34.96 -11.12
C PRO A 829 -39.39 33.84 -10.77
N GLU A 830 -39.52 32.85 -11.64
CA GLU A 830 -40.42 31.69 -11.47
C GLU A 830 -40.02 30.75 -10.31
N HIS A 831 -38.77 30.84 -9.88
CA HIS A 831 -38.18 29.98 -8.82
C HIS A 831 -37.91 30.78 -7.54
N ARG A 832 -38.26 32.05 -7.49
CA ARG A 832 -38.06 32.95 -6.37
C ARG A 832 -39.28 32.95 -5.45
N SER A 833 -39.04 32.72 -4.15
CA SER A 833 -40.08 32.82 -3.12
C SER A 833 -39.64 33.82 -2.06
N LEU A 834 -40.22 35.00 -2.10
CA LEU A 834 -39.93 36.10 -1.15
C LEU A 834 -40.11 35.66 0.32
N VAL A 835 -41.17 34.90 0.60
CA VAL A 835 -41.45 34.39 1.96
C VAL A 835 -40.31 33.48 2.42
N PHE A 836 -39.81 32.61 1.55
CA PHE A 836 -38.75 31.67 1.87
C PHE A 836 -37.39 32.40 2.04
N GLU A 837 -37.11 33.44 1.24
CA GLU A 837 -35.92 34.27 1.37
C GLU A 837 -35.88 35.00 2.73
N VAL A 838 -37.02 35.57 3.16
CA VAL A 838 -37.14 36.23 4.45
C VAL A 838 -36.94 35.25 5.60
N VAL A 839 -37.61 34.10 5.53
CA VAL A 839 -37.48 33.03 6.57
C VAL A 839 -36.04 32.50 6.65
N ALA A 840 -35.41 32.22 5.51
CA ALA A 840 -34.03 31.73 5.47
C ALA A 840 -33.04 32.75 6.09
N ARG A 841 -33.25 34.05 5.81
CA ARG A 841 -32.42 35.12 6.41
C ARG A 841 -32.62 35.25 7.90
N LEU A 842 -33.85 35.18 8.37
CA LEU A 842 -34.17 35.33 9.80
C LEU A 842 -33.67 34.13 10.61
N LEU A 843 -33.86 32.91 10.11
CA LEU A 843 -33.53 31.68 10.84
C LEU A 843 -32.08 31.27 10.75
N PHE A 844 -31.34 31.74 9.73
CA PHE A 844 -29.96 31.29 9.50
C PHE A 844 -29.04 31.49 10.72
N HIS A 845 -28.98 32.69 11.27
CA HIS A 845 -28.11 32.98 12.42
C HIS A 845 -28.60 32.31 13.71
N PRO A 846 -29.90 32.36 14.08
CA PRO A 846 -30.38 31.59 15.24
C PRO A 846 -30.07 30.10 15.16
N VAL A 847 -30.25 29.47 13.98
CA VAL A 847 -29.95 28.05 13.82
C VAL A 847 -28.46 27.76 13.91
N LEU A 848 -27.56 28.64 13.40
CA LEU A 848 -26.14 28.51 13.60
C LEU A 848 -25.73 28.68 15.07
N VAL A 849 -26.33 29.64 15.78
CA VAL A 849 -26.08 29.83 17.21
C VAL A 849 -26.54 28.59 17.99
N LEU A 850 -27.74 28.04 17.65
CA LEU A 850 -28.22 26.79 18.22
C LEU A 850 -27.28 25.63 17.93
N SER A 851 -26.75 25.54 16.70
CA SER A 851 -25.76 24.54 16.31
C SER A 851 -24.50 24.58 17.19
N VAL A 852 -23.93 25.77 17.38
CA VAL A 852 -22.78 25.98 18.27
C VAL A 852 -23.13 25.70 19.74
N TYR A 853 -24.32 26.10 20.18
CA TYR A 853 -24.79 25.78 21.53
C TYR A 853 -24.87 24.27 21.76
N LEU A 854 -25.47 23.52 20.84
CA LEU A 854 -25.54 22.06 20.92
C LEU A 854 -24.17 21.36 20.94
N LEU A 855 -23.18 21.97 20.32
CA LEU A 855 -21.81 21.47 20.37
C LEU A 855 -21.22 21.54 21.78
N PHE A 856 -21.39 22.68 22.45
CA PHE A 856 -20.77 22.92 23.76
C PHE A 856 -21.61 22.44 24.94
N CYS A 857 -22.89 22.12 24.76
CA CYS A 857 -23.72 21.59 25.85
C CYS A 857 -23.67 20.08 26.00
N ALA A 858 -23.01 19.35 25.11
CA ALA A 858 -23.00 17.89 25.03
C ALA A 858 -22.56 17.16 26.30
N GLU A 859 -21.69 17.77 27.09
CA GLU A 859 -21.23 17.15 28.36
C GLU A 859 -22.32 17.08 29.44
N ASN A 860 -23.35 17.94 29.39
CA ASN A 860 -24.37 18.07 30.44
C ASN A 860 -25.80 17.92 29.96
N MET A 861 -26.07 18.02 28.67
CA MET A 861 -27.37 18.03 28.03
C MET A 861 -27.31 17.40 26.65
N PRO A 862 -28.44 16.92 26.09
CA PRO A 862 -28.48 16.36 24.74
C PRO A 862 -27.87 17.25 23.68
N GLY A 863 -26.90 16.71 22.91
CA GLY A 863 -26.16 17.48 21.90
C GLY A 863 -25.08 16.68 21.21
N GLY A 864 -23.86 17.27 21.11
CA GLY A 864 -22.66 16.65 20.54
C GLY A 864 -22.33 17.11 19.14
N GLY A 865 -21.10 16.81 18.73
CA GLY A 865 -20.54 17.29 17.46
C GLY A 865 -21.31 16.85 16.24
N PHE A 866 -21.83 15.62 16.23
CA PHE A 866 -22.60 15.10 15.12
C PHE A 866 -23.94 15.83 14.93
N VAL A 867 -24.73 15.94 15.98
CA VAL A 867 -26.04 16.62 15.97
C VAL A 867 -25.87 18.11 15.65
N ALA A 868 -24.94 18.75 16.32
CA ALA A 868 -24.59 20.15 16.08
C ALA A 868 -24.20 20.39 14.62
N GLY A 869 -23.36 19.52 14.04
CA GLY A 869 -22.97 19.57 12.63
C GLY A 869 -24.15 19.42 11.66
N LEU A 870 -25.11 18.55 11.98
CA LEU A 870 -26.33 18.41 11.20
C LEU A 870 -27.21 19.66 11.27
N VAL A 871 -27.40 20.23 12.45
CA VAL A 871 -28.18 21.48 12.63
C VAL A 871 -27.53 22.63 11.85
N GLY A 872 -26.20 22.79 11.93
CA GLY A 872 -25.47 23.75 11.14
C GLY A 872 -25.61 23.51 9.62
N SER A 873 -25.61 22.25 9.22
CA SER A 873 -25.84 21.84 7.85
C SER A 873 -27.26 22.20 7.35
N VAL A 874 -28.28 22.03 8.18
CA VAL A 874 -29.66 22.45 7.86
C VAL A 874 -29.72 23.96 7.61
N ALA A 875 -29.03 24.79 8.40
CA ALA A 875 -28.95 26.23 8.16
C ALA A 875 -28.35 26.54 6.77
N LEU A 876 -27.24 25.89 6.41
CA LEU A 876 -26.59 26.07 5.09
C LEU A 876 -27.47 25.58 3.93
N ILE A 877 -28.17 24.44 4.10
CA ILE A 877 -29.10 23.91 3.11
C ILE A 877 -30.28 24.86 2.90
N THR A 878 -30.82 25.41 3.99
CA THR A 878 -31.92 26.37 3.92
C THR A 878 -31.51 27.63 3.13
N ARG A 879 -30.29 28.12 3.34
CA ARG A 879 -29.70 29.22 2.59
C ARG A 879 -29.50 28.89 1.10
N TYR A 880 -29.05 27.68 0.79
CA TYR A 880 -28.93 27.18 -0.57
C TYR A 880 -30.31 27.11 -1.28
N LEU A 881 -31.31 26.58 -0.59
CA LEU A 881 -32.67 26.47 -1.18
C LEU A 881 -33.31 27.84 -1.46
N ALA A 882 -33.00 28.85 -0.66
CA ALA A 882 -33.51 30.22 -0.81
C ALA A 882 -32.81 31.04 -1.91
N GLY A 883 -31.50 30.91 -2.08
CA GLY A 883 -30.69 31.78 -2.96
C GLY A 883 -29.76 31.05 -3.92
N GLY A 884 -29.84 29.72 -4.00
CA GLY A 884 -29.02 28.92 -4.91
C GLY A 884 -27.54 28.85 -4.55
N ARG A 885 -26.72 28.44 -5.53
CA ARG A 885 -25.28 28.20 -5.34
C ARG A 885 -24.46 29.42 -4.91
N PHE A 886 -24.85 30.58 -5.35
CA PHE A 886 -24.14 31.82 -5.06
C PHE A 886 -24.34 32.24 -3.61
N GLU A 887 -25.55 32.13 -3.09
CA GLU A 887 -25.87 32.40 -1.70
C GLU A 887 -25.18 31.42 -0.75
N LEU A 888 -25.10 30.14 -1.14
CA LEU A 888 -24.33 29.14 -0.39
C LEU A 888 -22.84 29.45 -0.38
N ALA A 889 -22.29 29.96 -1.47
CA ALA A 889 -20.87 30.32 -1.55
C ALA A 889 -20.53 31.52 -0.65
N GLU A 890 -21.48 32.47 -0.50
CA GLU A 890 -21.35 33.62 0.40
C GLU A 890 -21.51 33.21 1.86
N ALA A 891 -22.47 32.33 2.16
CA ALA A 891 -22.71 31.83 3.52
C ALA A 891 -21.58 30.93 4.05
N ALA A 892 -20.89 30.21 3.16
CA ALA A 892 -19.78 29.31 3.52
C ALA A 892 -18.60 29.51 2.54
N PRO A 893 -17.74 30.50 2.76
CA PRO A 893 -16.65 30.83 1.81
C PRO A 893 -15.53 29.79 1.78
N LEU A 894 -15.39 28.97 2.82
CA LEU A 894 -14.37 27.94 2.90
C LEU A 894 -14.65 26.75 1.98
N SER A 895 -13.60 26.09 1.52
CA SER A 895 -13.76 24.86 0.72
C SER A 895 -14.25 23.70 1.61
N PRO A 896 -15.25 22.92 1.16
CA PRO A 896 -15.77 21.79 1.95
C PRO A 896 -14.66 20.79 2.34
N GLY A 897 -13.75 20.47 1.39
CA GLY A 897 -12.64 19.56 1.65
C GLY A 897 -11.67 20.05 2.73
N LEU A 898 -11.48 21.37 2.86
CA LEU A 898 -10.68 21.93 3.95
C LEU A 898 -11.38 21.73 5.30
N ILE A 899 -12.68 22.01 5.37
CA ILE A 899 -13.47 21.88 6.61
C ILE A 899 -13.48 20.39 7.04
N THR A 900 -13.78 19.47 6.11
CA THR A 900 -13.75 18.01 6.36
C THR A 900 -12.35 17.56 6.81
N GLY A 901 -11.30 18.02 6.14
CA GLY A 901 -9.91 17.70 6.47
C GLY A 901 -9.49 18.23 7.85
N MET A 902 -9.87 19.44 8.19
CA MET A 902 -9.63 20.01 9.53
C MET A 902 -10.39 19.23 10.61
N GLY A 903 -11.64 18.85 10.34
CA GLY A 903 -12.43 18.03 11.24
C GLY A 903 -11.76 16.68 11.53
N LEU A 904 -11.34 15.99 10.48
CA LEU A 904 -10.64 14.70 10.62
C LEU A 904 -9.27 14.85 11.31
N PHE A 905 -8.54 15.91 10.99
CA PHE A 905 -7.25 16.20 11.63
C PHE A 905 -7.42 16.48 13.13
N LEU A 906 -8.44 17.25 13.50
CA LEU A 906 -8.69 17.58 14.90
C LEU A 906 -9.13 16.36 15.69
N SER A 907 -10.10 15.59 15.22
CA SER A 907 -10.58 14.37 15.90
C SER A 907 -9.48 13.32 16.03
N THR A 908 -8.70 13.08 14.95
CA THR A 908 -7.57 12.15 15.00
C THR A 908 -6.44 12.68 15.89
N GLY A 909 -6.18 13.98 15.85
CA GLY A 909 -5.16 14.62 16.70
C GLY A 909 -5.48 14.45 18.19
N VAL A 910 -6.72 14.67 18.58
CA VAL A 910 -7.17 14.47 19.97
C VAL A 910 -7.07 13.00 20.37
N ALA A 911 -7.48 12.09 19.46
CA ALA A 911 -7.35 10.64 19.70
C ALA A 911 -5.90 10.21 19.99
N LEU A 912 -4.92 10.84 19.33
CA LEU A 912 -3.49 10.54 19.50
C LEU A 912 -2.87 11.23 20.73
N LEU A 913 -3.51 12.23 21.33
CA LEU A 913 -3.00 12.86 22.57
C LEU A 913 -2.92 11.86 23.71
N GLY A 914 -3.84 10.90 23.77
CA GLY A 914 -3.82 9.82 24.78
C GLY A 914 -2.54 8.97 24.78
N LEU A 915 -1.78 8.96 23.67
CA LEU A 915 -0.50 8.22 23.59
C LEU A 915 0.54 8.72 24.60
N PHE A 916 0.45 9.97 25.05
CA PHE A 916 1.34 10.50 26.09
C PHE A 916 1.09 9.85 27.45
N ASP A 917 -0.07 9.24 27.63
CA ASP A 917 -0.50 8.53 28.86
C ASP A 917 -0.57 7.01 28.66
N GLY A 918 -0.10 6.52 27.51
CA GLY A 918 -0.13 5.11 27.15
C GLY A 918 -1.52 4.60 26.73
N THR A 919 -2.45 5.49 26.44
CA THR A 919 -3.81 5.17 25.99
C THR A 919 -4.11 5.81 24.64
N VAL A 920 -5.18 5.40 23.98
CA VAL A 920 -5.70 6.05 22.76
C VAL A 920 -7.16 6.39 22.99
N LEU A 921 -7.58 7.59 22.57
CA LEU A 921 -8.96 8.07 22.73
C LEU A 921 -9.43 8.24 24.19
N HIS A 922 -8.52 8.43 25.13
CA HIS A 922 -8.89 8.75 26.52
C HIS A 922 -9.17 10.25 26.68
N ALA A 923 -10.28 10.60 27.30
CA ALA A 923 -10.66 11.97 27.53
C ALA A 923 -10.03 12.52 28.82
N TRP A 924 -9.30 13.62 28.67
CA TRP A 924 -8.78 14.39 29.82
C TRP A 924 -9.67 15.57 30.10
N THR A 925 -9.95 15.81 31.38
CA THR A 925 -10.68 16.99 31.85
C THR A 925 -9.75 17.93 32.61
N TYR A 926 -9.72 19.18 32.16
CA TYR A 926 -8.99 20.25 32.82
C TYR A 926 -9.97 21.15 33.58
N HIS A 927 -9.74 21.33 34.87
CA HIS A 927 -10.54 22.19 35.72
C HIS A 927 -9.81 23.50 35.95
N GLY A 928 -10.43 24.62 35.67
CA GLY A 928 -9.88 25.95 35.83
C GLY A 928 -10.90 26.92 36.42
N HIS A 929 -10.41 28.00 37.03
CA HIS A 929 -11.26 29.09 37.56
C HIS A 929 -10.94 30.39 36.84
N LEU A 930 -11.94 31.02 36.20
CA LEU A 930 -11.80 32.36 35.61
C LEU A 930 -12.53 33.38 36.51
N PRO A 931 -11.89 34.54 36.85
CA PRO A 931 -12.40 35.50 37.80
C PRO A 931 -13.78 36.09 37.48
N VAL A 932 -14.23 36.00 36.21
CA VAL A 932 -15.51 36.59 35.75
C VAL A 932 -16.52 35.51 35.35
N LEU A 933 -16.05 34.35 34.94
CA LEU A 933 -16.87 33.27 34.36
C LEU A 933 -17.08 32.11 35.36
N GLY A 934 -16.38 32.11 36.50
CA GLY A 934 -16.45 31.05 37.52
C GLY A 934 -15.59 29.82 37.13
N ASP A 935 -15.94 28.68 37.69
CA ASP A 935 -15.29 27.42 37.44
C ASP A 935 -15.70 26.90 36.07
N TYR A 936 -14.68 26.54 35.28
CA TYR A 936 -14.91 25.91 33.99
C TYR A 936 -14.20 24.55 33.90
N HIS A 937 -14.85 23.63 33.22
CA HIS A 937 -14.33 22.31 32.88
C HIS A 937 -14.14 22.25 31.38
N LEU A 938 -12.94 21.93 30.95
CA LEU A 938 -12.61 21.79 29.53
C LEU A 938 -12.08 20.39 29.28
N GLY A 939 -12.87 19.58 28.62
CA GLY A 939 -12.52 18.23 28.26
C GLY A 939 -11.88 18.16 26.88
N THR A 940 -10.97 17.23 26.65
CA THR A 940 -10.52 16.88 25.29
C THR A 940 -11.66 16.30 24.47
N SER A 941 -12.71 15.77 25.12
CA SER A 941 -13.99 15.37 24.54
C SER A 941 -14.62 16.45 23.68
N VAL A 942 -14.64 17.72 24.15
CA VAL A 942 -15.17 18.88 23.39
C VAL A 942 -14.35 19.13 22.12
N LEU A 943 -13.03 18.99 22.19
CA LEU A 943 -12.16 19.15 21.03
C LEU A 943 -12.39 18.03 20.01
N PHE A 944 -12.59 16.79 20.46
CA PHE A 944 -12.97 15.68 19.62
C PHE A 944 -14.30 15.95 18.91
N ASP A 945 -15.31 16.40 19.67
CA ASP A 945 -16.62 16.79 19.14
C ASP A 945 -16.56 17.94 18.16
N CYS A 946 -15.70 18.94 18.39
CA CYS A 946 -15.42 19.99 17.40
C CYS A 946 -14.88 19.42 16.08
N GLY A 947 -14.05 18.39 16.17
CA GLY A 947 -13.57 17.65 14.98
C GLY A 947 -14.71 17.00 14.22
N VAL A 948 -15.61 16.29 14.91
CA VAL A 948 -16.80 15.63 14.35
C VAL A 948 -17.75 16.67 13.75
N TYR A 949 -18.01 17.77 14.45
CA TYR A 949 -18.81 18.90 13.98
C TYR A 949 -18.33 19.43 12.63
N LEU A 950 -17.05 19.77 12.52
CA LEU A 950 -16.46 20.28 11.28
C LEU A 950 -16.53 19.24 10.16
N LEU A 951 -16.32 17.99 10.49
CA LEU A 951 -16.39 16.90 9.53
C LEU A 951 -17.78 16.75 8.94
N VAL A 952 -18.83 16.66 9.77
CA VAL A 952 -20.22 16.53 9.34
C VAL A 952 -20.67 17.75 8.51
N LEU A 953 -20.35 18.95 8.99
CA LEU A 953 -20.65 20.20 8.28
C LEU A 953 -19.97 20.22 6.91
N GLY A 954 -18.69 19.85 6.84
CA GLY A 954 -17.91 19.80 5.60
C GLY A 954 -18.44 18.78 4.60
N VAL A 955 -18.82 17.58 5.05
CA VAL A 955 -19.39 16.52 4.21
C VAL A 955 -20.71 16.96 3.61
N VAL A 956 -21.65 17.47 4.41
CA VAL A 956 -22.96 17.93 3.93
C VAL A 956 -22.80 19.11 2.97
N LEU A 957 -21.91 20.06 3.29
CA LEU A 957 -21.61 21.18 2.41
C LEU A 957 -21.04 20.69 1.05
N ASP A 958 -20.18 19.68 1.04
CA ASP A 958 -19.64 19.10 -0.19
C ASP A 958 -20.75 18.46 -1.04
N ILE A 959 -21.63 17.67 -0.42
CA ILE A 959 -22.77 17.05 -1.08
C ILE A 959 -23.70 18.12 -1.69
N VAL A 960 -24.04 19.16 -0.95
CA VAL A 960 -24.94 20.22 -1.42
C VAL A 960 -24.30 21.02 -2.56
N ARG A 961 -23.02 21.37 -2.46
CA ARG A 961 -22.28 22.03 -3.54
C ARG A 961 -22.15 21.17 -4.78
N ALA A 962 -21.84 19.89 -4.60
CA ALA A 962 -21.68 18.96 -5.71
C ALA A 962 -22.98 18.70 -6.47
N LEU A 963 -24.07 18.45 -5.75
CA LEU A 963 -25.42 18.25 -6.32
C LEU A 963 -26.00 19.55 -6.85
N GLY A 964 -25.95 20.62 -6.06
CA GLY A 964 -26.53 21.90 -6.37
C GLY A 964 -25.89 22.59 -7.58
N ALA A 965 -24.56 22.69 -7.60
CA ALA A 965 -23.85 23.32 -8.72
C ALA A 965 -24.08 22.60 -10.07
N LYS A 966 -24.29 21.29 -10.05
CA LYS A 966 -24.60 20.52 -11.26
C LYS A 966 -26.06 20.77 -11.71
N ILE A 967 -26.96 20.94 -10.76
CA ILE A 967 -28.37 21.23 -11.00
C ILE A 967 -28.55 22.62 -11.63
N ASP A 968 -27.96 23.61 -11.01
CA ASP A 968 -28.07 25.02 -11.43
C ASP A 968 -27.46 25.23 -12.83
N ARG A 969 -26.29 24.67 -13.11
CA ARG A 969 -25.66 24.77 -14.45
C ARG A 969 -26.46 24.10 -15.57
N GLN A 970 -27.20 23.04 -15.28
CA GLN A 970 -28.02 22.39 -16.29
C GLN A 970 -29.34 23.17 -16.54
N ILE A 971 -29.85 23.80 -15.50
CA ILE A 971 -31.01 24.73 -15.66
C ILE A 971 -30.57 25.92 -16.51
N GLU A 972 -29.44 26.53 -16.23
CA GLU A 972 -28.86 27.62 -17.01
C GLU A 972 -28.61 27.23 -18.47
N ARG A 973 -28.07 26.04 -18.72
CA ARG A 973 -27.89 25.51 -20.10
C ARG A 973 -29.20 25.22 -20.82
N ALA A 974 -30.22 24.81 -20.11
CA ALA A 974 -31.56 24.59 -20.70
C ALA A 974 -32.31 25.89 -20.96
N ALA A 975 -32.05 26.94 -20.17
CA ALA A 975 -32.63 28.25 -20.34
C ALA A 975 -31.90 29.14 -21.37
N ALA A 976 -30.66 28.79 -21.71
CA ALA A 976 -29.89 29.53 -22.72
C ALA A 976 -30.57 29.41 -24.09
N PRO A 977 -30.90 30.53 -24.80
CA PRO A 977 -31.53 30.49 -26.11
C PRO A 977 -30.66 29.67 -27.06
N ARG A 978 -31.24 28.66 -27.69
CA ARG A 978 -30.60 27.95 -28.79
C ARG A 978 -30.37 28.96 -29.91
N HIS A 979 -29.14 29.41 -30.10
CA HIS A 979 -28.75 30.10 -31.29
C HIS A 979 -28.99 29.13 -32.49
N HIS A 980 -30.11 29.32 -33.21
CA HIS A 980 -30.25 28.79 -34.52
C HIS A 980 -29.15 29.43 -35.37
N GLY A 981 -28.18 28.63 -35.78
CA GLY A 981 -27.20 29.06 -36.79
C GLY A 981 -27.99 29.55 -38.03
N PRO A 982 -27.43 30.48 -38.80
CA PRO A 982 -28.10 31.00 -39.98
C PRO A 982 -28.45 29.83 -40.91
N ALA A 983 -29.72 29.75 -41.29
CA ALA A 983 -30.20 28.83 -42.31
C ALA A 983 -29.37 29.05 -43.58
N GLU A 984 -28.63 28.06 -44.02
CA GLU A 984 -28.04 28.01 -45.34
C GLU A 984 -29.18 28.10 -46.33
N ALA A 985 -29.32 29.26 -46.97
CA ALA A 985 -30.13 29.46 -48.13
C ALA A 985 -29.51 28.63 -49.28
N GLY A 986 -29.94 27.42 -49.46
CA GLY A 986 -29.60 26.57 -50.57
C GLY A 986 -30.18 27.16 -51.85
N GLY A 987 -29.33 27.79 -52.69
CA GLY A 987 -29.62 28.07 -54.07
C GLY A 987 -29.38 26.80 -54.87
N GLY A 988 -30.40 26.36 -55.57
CA GLY A 988 -30.36 25.25 -56.47
C GLY A 988 -29.53 25.51 -57.74
N ALA A 989 -29.08 24.46 -58.37
CA ALA A 989 -29.23 24.15 -59.81
C ALA A 989 -28.20 23.05 -60.20
N ARG A 990 -28.78 22.04 -60.77
CA ARG A 990 -28.31 21.00 -61.71
C ARG A 990 -27.67 19.78 -61.15
#